data_d17f5981c972b9f3c0fdd3df9204bcd2
#
_entry.id   d17f5981c972b9f3c0fdd3df9204bcd2
#
_cell.length_a   1.000
_cell.length_b   1.000
_cell.length_c   1.000
_cell.angle_alpha   90.00
_cell.angle_beta   90.00
_cell.angle_gamma   90.00
#
_symmetry.space_group_name_H-M   'P 1'
#
loop_
_entity.id
_entity.type
_entity.pdbx_description
1 polymer ?
#
loop_
_entity_poly.entity_id
_entity_poly.type
_entity_poly.pdbx_seq_one_letter_code
_entity_poly.pdbx_strand_id
1 'polypeptide(L)'
;MYRVLGRETIGRGRFGRYLVEYSVPWPSGARRVYLIGVFSGWFPGHLRLRRVGDRGRIVLKLWPGEYHYGFSVNSGAPVPDPENPDIVESRPFYDWRVPFRLSRSIVKASENPVDDVVHAEDEEAFLHRFLDTLVVRIRVPRGLDKPRLIVEGEGEYKPAVEYVFRDAAVYEYHLQYIGSHVYKYRFLIRHQGVDLYYGDEGIAMDPSPIVVESERIPGISEAEWYMGAVYYQVFPDSFDNGDPGNDPPVKVTRVAPREPGYYGGDIQGIIRRLNHIVGLGVDALYLTPIFQAATYHRYDIYDFTSVDRYLGSMDDFKRLVDELHKRGVKLVLDVTLHHTSPCFHAFVKALREGPGSPYWDWYLFKEEPPRGLLHEVLGYLEGECRSRELEKAMRSRGLEPFYESFFNLWSMPKLNHENPEVLDYFMEVTRYWAEKGVDGFRIDVALGIPYTWLMLYYKLVKDMRSDFLLLGELNDYPAYYTGYFDSVMDYYWRKIVFSKIIDEGLSMEDFIGELNREYSEIPHYKAISLYHSLGTHDTPRVMTYAGGDTGKVKLLFTLLFTLPGSPAIYYGDEVGMEGGGDPDNRRPMTWDEAAWNMEVYMHVKKMISLYKAWASLRLGFYSATGIDDDVVLIKRWIKGEEVYVLANLSRGEKTVEPGIPEGVYVDLVSGEEVYVGGGVKLTLGGYGFRLLGRRCKG
;
A
#
# COMPACT_ATOMS: atom_id res chain seq x y z
N MET A 1 10.35 -9.53 26.12
CA MET A 1 10.13 -11.00 25.90
C MET A 1 8.84 -11.22 25.12
N TYR A 2 8.83 -12.16 24.17
CA TYR A 2 7.58 -12.60 23.57
C TYR A 2 7.07 -13.90 24.20
N ARG A 3 5.76 -14.11 24.17
CA ARG A 3 5.12 -15.31 24.69
C ARG A 3 3.88 -15.64 23.86
N VAL A 4 3.79 -16.87 23.37
CA VAL A 4 2.57 -17.39 22.76
C VAL A 4 1.58 -17.71 23.88
N LEU A 5 0.44 -17.03 23.89
CA LEU A 5 -0.61 -17.18 24.91
C LEU A 5 -1.57 -18.32 24.60
N GLY A 6 -1.69 -18.69 23.33
CA GLY A 6 -2.64 -19.66 22.81
C GLY A 6 -3.10 -19.27 21.42
N ARG A 7 -4.27 -19.76 21.03
CA ARG A 7 -4.91 -19.44 19.75
C ARG A 7 -6.17 -18.63 19.98
N GLU A 8 -6.49 -17.77 19.03
CA GLU A 8 -7.78 -17.08 18.97
C GLU A 8 -8.90 -18.10 18.85
N THR A 9 -9.97 -17.93 19.63
CA THR A 9 -11.18 -18.74 19.49
C THR A 9 -12.11 -18.11 18.45
N ILE A 10 -12.50 -18.89 17.45
CA ILE A 10 -13.46 -18.50 16.41
C ILE A 10 -14.68 -19.42 16.57
N GLY A 11 -15.90 -18.85 16.69
CA GLY A 11 -17.12 -19.63 16.85
C GLY A 11 -17.07 -20.58 18.07
N ARG A 12 -17.63 -21.79 17.91
CA ARG A 12 -17.87 -22.76 19.02
C ARG A 12 -16.79 -23.81 19.22
N GLY A 13 -15.57 -23.62 18.83
CA GLY A 13 -14.49 -24.60 19.01
C GLY A 13 -13.45 -24.57 17.91
N ARG A 14 -13.56 -23.60 17.03
CA ARG A 14 -12.58 -23.33 15.98
C ARG A 14 -11.50 -22.43 16.52
N PHE A 15 -10.31 -22.54 15.96
CA PHE A 15 -9.17 -21.73 16.34
C PHE A 15 -8.65 -20.93 15.14
N GLY A 16 -8.36 -19.66 15.37
CA GLY A 16 -7.75 -18.75 14.42
C GLY A 16 -6.23 -18.65 14.58
N ARG A 17 -5.74 -17.42 14.40
CA ARG A 17 -4.32 -17.07 14.56
C ARG A 17 -3.84 -17.27 16.00
N TYR A 18 -2.53 -17.36 16.17
CA TYR A 18 -1.90 -17.42 17.48
C TYR A 18 -1.89 -16.03 18.12
N LEU A 19 -2.26 -15.97 19.41
CA LEU A 19 -2.16 -14.77 20.23
C LEU A 19 -0.75 -14.69 20.81
N VAL A 20 0.01 -13.68 20.39
CA VAL A 20 1.39 -13.48 20.81
C VAL A 20 1.52 -12.18 21.59
N GLU A 21 1.87 -12.30 22.88
CA GLU A 21 2.19 -11.14 23.72
C GLU A 21 3.65 -10.74 23.52
N TYR A 22 3.89 -9.48 23.20
CA TYR A 22 5.19 -8.84 23.25
C TYR A 22 5.24 -7.94 24.49
N SER A 23 6.26 -8.13 25.33
CA SER A 23 6.39 -7.35 26.57
C SER A 23 7.85 -6.96 26.84
N VAL A 24 8.04 -5.77 27.41
CA VAL A 24 9.35 -5.25 27.79
C VAL A 24 9.24 -4.57 29.17
N PRO A 25 10.28 -4.64 30.05
CA PRO A 25 10.34 -3.79 31.23
C PRO A 25 10.15 -2.32 30.81
N TRP A 26 9.30 -1.58 31.56
CA TRP A 26 9.05 -0.19 31.20
C TRP A 26 10.30 0.65 31.48
N PRO A 27 10.94 1.23 30.43
CA PRO A 27 12.19 1.96 30.62
C PRO A 27 12.02 3.18 31.52
N SER A 28 13.02 3.48 32.35
CA SER A 28 13.01 4.67 33.20
C SER A 28 12.91 5.92 32.34
N GLY A 29 12.00 6.85 32.71
CA GLY A 29 11.75 8.08 31.94
C GLY A 29 10.94 7.88 30.67
N ALA A 30 10.55 6.65 30.31
CA ALA A 30 9.72 6.42 29.11
C ALA A 30 8.30 6.96 29.32
N ARG A 31 7.85 7.80 28.39
CA ARG A 31 6.45 8.25 28.29
C ARG A 31 5.66 7.30 27.39
N ARG A 32 6.28 6.81 26.32
CA ARG A 32 5.70 5.88 25.33
C ARG A 32 6.71 4.82 24.94
N VAL A 33 6.19 3.61 24.69
CA VAL A 33 6.98 2.50 24.16
C VAL A 33 6.18 1.89 23.02
N TYR A 34 6.83 1.66 21.88
CA TYR A 34 6.23 1.10 20.68
C TYR A 34 6.87 -0.23 20.32
N LEU A 35 6.08 -1.18 19.84
CA LEU A 35 6.57 -2.38 19.20
C LEU A 35 6.92 -2.05 17.75
N ILE A 36 8.12 -2.44 17.33
CA ILE A 36 8.65 -2.22 15.99
C ILE A 36 8.94 -3.57 15.35
N GLY A 37 8.60 -3.73 14.10
CA GLY A 37 8.86 -4.94 13.34
C GLY A 37 8.06 -5.00 12.05
N VAL A 38 8.03 -6.18 11.44
CA VAL A 38 7.31 -6.45 10.17
C VAL A 38 5.80 -6.13 10.25
N PHE A 39 5.23 -6.06 11.42
CA PHE A 39 3.80 -5.78 11.68
C PHE A 39 3.52 -4.31 12.03
N SER A 40 4.50 -3.42 11.96
CA SER A 40 4.37 -1.98 12.27
C SER A 40 5.06 -1.10 11.22
N GLY A 41 5.42 -1.66 10.06
CA GLY A 41 6.17 -0.95 9.03
C GLY A 41 7.51 -0.40 9.50
N TRP A 42 8.07 -0.95 10.59
CA TRP A 42 9.35 -0.53 11.16
C TRP A 42 9.35 0.89 11.74
N PHE A 43 8.17 1.51 11.86
CA PHE A 43 8.02 2.89 12.30
C PHE A 43 7.50 2.97 13.75
N PRO A 44 8.03 3.88 14.60
CA PRO A 44 7.45 4.15 15.90
C PRO A 44 6.18 5.01 15.77
N GLY A 45 5.10 4.59 16.40
CA GLY A 45 3.82 5.31 16.44
C GLY A 45 2.62 4.39 16.31
N HIS A 46 2.69 3.40 15.44
CA HIS A 46 1.57 2.53 15.08
C HIS A 46 1.14 1.60 16.21
N LEU A 47 2.07 0.79 16.74
CA LEU A 47 1.82 -0.21 17.78
C LEU A 47 2.36 0.23 19.14
N ARG A 48 1.55 1.00 19.88
CA ARG A 48 1.90 1.45 21.22
C ARG A 48 1.66 0.35 22.26
N LEU A 49 2.63 0.11 23.15
CA LEU A 49 2.46 -0.79 24.28
C LEU A 49 1.64 -0.14 25.38
N ARG A 50 0.73 -0.90 25.97
CA ARG A 50 0.02 -0.51 27.18
C ARG A 50 0.91 -0.82 28.41
N ARG A 51 1.10 0.17 29.28
CA ARG A 51 1.81 -0.05 30.55
C ARG A 51 0.91 -0.81 31.53
N VAL A 52 1.43 -1.94 32.03
CA VAL A 52 0.77 -2.77 33.04
C VAL A 52 1.80 -3.05 34.13
N GLY A 53 1.68 -2.36 35.28
CA GLY A 53 2.68 -2.38 36.36
C GLY A 53 4.01 -1.78 35.87
N ASP A 54 5.07 -2.58 35.95
CA ASP A 54 6.43 -2.24 35.54
C ASP A 54 6.77 -2.64 34.09
N ARG A 55 5.79 -3.11 33.32
CA ARG A 55 5.99 -3.60 31.94
C ARG A 55 5.09 -2.90 30.94
N GLY A 56 5.60 -2.74 29.73
CA GLY A 56 4.80 -2.47 28.53
C GLY A 56 4.37 -3.78 27.88
N ARG A 57 3.12 -3.87 27.40
CA ARG A 57 2.57 -5.08 26.75
C ARG A 57 1.70 -4.75 25.56
N ILE A 58 1.74 -5.64 24.58
CA ILE A 58 0.81 -5.68 23.42
C ILE A 58 0.62 -7.12 23.00
N VAL A 59 -0.59 -7.46 22.51
CA VAL A 59 -0.90 -8.78 21.97
C VAL A 59 -1.25 -8.64 20.50
N LEU A 60 -0.61 -9.45 19.67
CA LEU A 60 -0.87 -9.52 18.23
C LEU A 60 -1.43 -10.90 17.86
N LYS A 61 -2.20 -10.94 16.78
CA LYS A 61 -2.71 -12.16 16.14
C LYS A 61 -1.77 -12.51 14.98
N LEU A 62 -1.02 -13.58 15.08
CA LEU A 62 0.01 -13.95 14.10
C LEU A 62 -0.21 -15.38 13.59
N TRP A 63 0.13 -15.61 12.33
CA TRP A 63 0.26 -16.95 11.77
C TRP A 63 1.51 -17.65 12.29
N PRO A 64 1.65 -18.98 12.16
CA PRO A 64 2.94 -19.63 12.32
C PRO A 64 3.98 -19.01 11.41
N GLY A 65 5.19 -18.73 11.96
CA GLY A 65 6.24 -18.06 11.19
C GLY A 65 7.32 -17.45 12.08
N GLU A 66 8.28 -16.81 11.43
CA GLU A 66 9.36 -16.08 12.06
C GLU A 66 9.09 -14.56 11.93
N TYR A 67 9.25 -13.85 13.05
CA TYR A 67 9.00 -12.40 13.13
C TYR A 67 10.16 -11.70 13.79
N HIS A 68 10.65 -10.63 13.14
CA HIS A 68 11.67 -9.76 13.68
C HIS A 68 11.03 -8.57 14.38
N TYR A 69 11.44 -8.29 15.62
CA TYR A 69 10.85 -7.23 16.41
C TYR A 69 11.86 -6.54 17.35
N GLY A 70 11.51 -5.34 17.73
CA GLY A 70 12.21 -4.56 18.74
C GLY A 70 11.29 -3.54 19.39
N PHE A 71 11.84 -2.66 20.18
CA PHE A 71 11.07 -1.62 20.84
C PHE A 71 11.67 -0.25 20.55
N SER A 72 10.80 0.76 20.41
CA SER A 72 11.19 2.16 20.35
C SER A 72 10.65 2.88 21.59
N VAL A 73 11.49 3.65 22.24
CA VAL A 73 11.15 4.45 23.42
C VAL A 73 11.06 5.91 23.01
N ASN A 74 9.92 6.56 23.28
CA ASN A 74 9.66 7.96 22.95
C ASN A 74 10.00 8.29 21.48
N SER A 75 9.65 7.39 20.58
CA SER A 75 9.95 7.48 19.13
C SER A 75 11.44 7.52 18.77
N GLY A 76 12.32 7.08 19.65
CA GLY A 76 13.75 6.91 19.37
C GLY A 76 14.04 5.72 18.45
N ALA A 77 15.31 5.52 18.13
CA ALA A 77 15.75 4.40 17.30
C ALA A 77 15.30 3.04 17.88
N PRO A 78 14.92 2.07 17.04
CA PRO A 78 14.56 0.73 17.51
C PRO A 78 15.73 0.04 18.20
N VAL A 79 15.43 -0.63 19.32
CA VAL A 79 16.38 -1.46 20.06
C VAL A 79 15.86 -2.88 20.16
N PRO A 80 16.74 -3.90 20.18
CA PRO A 80 16.33 -5.28 20.43
C PRO A 80 15.65 -5.42 21.79
N ASP A 81 14.88 -6.49 21.96
CA ASP A 81 14.32 -6.88 23.25
C ASP A 81 15.43 -7.27 24.22
N PRO A 82 15.60 -6.55 25.36
CA PRO A 82 16.68 -6.83 26.29
C PRO A 82 16.57 -8.21 26.99
N GLU A 83 15.39 -8.82 26.94
CA GLU A 83 15.12 -10.12 27.52
C GLU A 83 15.12 -11.27 26.48
N ASN A 84 15.37 -10.97 25.20
CA ASN A 84 15.46 -11.98 24.16
C ASN A 84 16.83 -11.89 23.46
N PRO A 85 17.75 -12.84 23.77
CA PRO A 85 19.11 -12.83 23.24
C PRO A 85 19.22 -13.28 21.76
N ASP A 86 18.13 -13.80 21.17
CA ASP A 86 18.11 -14.22 19.78
C ASP A 86 17.97 -13.00 18.86
N ILE A 87 19.13 -12.44 18.48
CA ILE A 87 19.23 -11.20 17.74
C ILE A 87 19.62 -11.48 16.28
N VAL A 88 18.86 -10.88 15.35
CA VAL A 88 19.07 -10.99 13.91
C VAL A 88 19.26 -9.63 13.28
N GLU A 89 19.94 -9.58 12.15
CA GLU A 89 19.92 -8.43 11.27
C GLU A 89 18.64 -8.47 10.45
N SER A 90 17.90 -7.36 10.48
CA SER A 90 16.67 -7.22 9.74
C SER A 90 16.66 -5.91 8.96
N ARG A 91 16.13 -5.94 7.76
CA ARG A 91 16.12 -4.80 6.85
C ARG A 91 14.67 -4.41 6.56
N PRO A 92 14.29 -3.14 6.81
CA PRO A 92 12.97 -2.66 6.44
C PRO A 92 12.79 -2.67 4.91
N PHE A 93 11.56 -2.81 4.45
CA PHE A 93 11.24 -2.86 3.02
C PHE A 93 11.60 -1.58 2.28
N TYR A 94 11.49 -0.43 2.93
CA TYR A 94 11.71 0.88 2.31
C TYR A 94 13.20 1.30 2.25
N ASP A 95 14.05 0.84 3.19
CA ASP A 95 15.49 1.09 3.15
C ASP A 95 16.28 -0.16 3.56
N TRP A 96 16.43 -1.06 2.62
CA TRP A 96 17.18 -2.31 2.78
C TRP A 96 18.69 -2.10 2.99
N ARG A 97 19.20 -0.87 2.82
CA ARG A 97 20.63 -0.53 2.97
C ARG A 97 21.05 -0.39 4.43
N VAL A 98 20.12 -0.09 5.34
CA VAL A 98 20.39 0.09 6.77
C VAL A 98 19.79 -1.07 7.56
N PRO A 99 20.57 -2.07 7.96
CA PRO A 99 20.06 -3.16 8.76
C PRO A 99 19.80 -2.71 10.21
N PHE A 100 18.69 -3.13 10.76
CA PHE A 100 18.42 -3.06 12.19
C PHE A 100 18.85 -4.36 12.87
N ARG A 101 19.41 -4.25 14.07
CA ARG A 101 19.57 -5.41 14.96
C ARG A 101 18.31 -5.54 15.78
N LEU A 102 17.56 -6.61 15.58
CA LEU A 102 16.28 -6.87 16.24
C LEU A 102 16.26 -8.27 16.84
N SER A 103 15.32 -8.49 17.74
CA SER A 103 15.06 -9.81 18.32
C SER A 103 14.18 -10.64 17.39
N ARG A 104 14.37 -11.96 17.40
CA ARG A 104 13.57 -12.92 16.64
C ARG A 104 12.53 -13.56 17.55
N SER A 105 11.31 -13.70 17.07
CA SER A 105 10.26 -14.53 17.66
C SER A 105 9.78 -15.59 16.67
N ILE A 106 9.51 -16.79 17.16
CA ILE A 106 9.04 -17.91 16.34
C ILE A 106 7.69 -18.37 16.90
N VAL A 107 6.67 -18.31 16.03
CA VAL A 107 5.36 -18.89 16.28
C VAL A 107 5.33 -20.25 15.60
N LYS A 108 5.37 -21.32 16.38
CA LYS A 108 5.38 -22.69 15.85
C LYS A 108 3.97 -23.10 15.44
N ALA A 109 3.86 -23.78 14.29
CA ALA A 109 2.66 -24.49 13.90
C ALA A 109 2.35 -25.64 14.86
N SER A 110 1.09 -26.10 14.87
CA SER A 110 0.69 -27.31 15.61
C SER A 110 1.45 -28.55 15.11
N GLU A 111 1.73 -29.51 15.99
CA GLU A 111 2.29 -30.81 15.61
C GLU A 111 1.29 -31.60 14.73
N ASN A 112 -0.01 -31.40 14.97
CA ASN A 112 -1.06 -31.97 14.14
C ASN A 112 -1.55 -30.93 13.13
N PRO A 113 -1.26 -31.07 11.82
CA PRO A 113 -1.56 -30.05 10.84
C PRO A 113 -3.06 -29.72 10.69
N VAL A 114 -3.96 -30.66 11.04
CA VAL A 114 -5.41 -30.39 10.99
C VAL A 114 -5.84 -29.31 11.98
N ASP A 115 -5.09 -29.11 13.07
CA ASP A 115 -5.40 -28.08 14.06
C ASP A 115 -5.15 -26.66 13.51
N ASP A 116 -4.30 -26.50 12.50
CA ASP A 116 -3.98 -25.21 11.87
C ASP A 116 -4.83 -24.91 10.61
N VAL A 117 -5.88 -25.69 10.38
CA VAL A 117 -6.91 -25.37 9.38
C VAL A 117 -7.78 -24.23 9.92
N VAL A 118 -7.96 -23.18 9.13
CA VAL A 118 -8.69 -21.98 9.55
C VAL A 118 -9.65 -21.48 8.48
N HIS A 119 -10.88 -21.22 8.90
CA HIS A 119 -11.87 -20.41 8.22
C HIS A 119 -12.61 -19.57 9.25
N ALA A 120 -12.71 -18.26 9.04
CA ALA A 120 -13.33 -17.31 9.95
C ALA A 120 -14.38 -16.49 9.18
N GLU A 121 -15.66 -16.80 9.40
CA GLU A 121 -16.76 -16.13 8.70
C GLU A 121 -16.98 -14.66 9.08
N ASP A 122 -16.39 -14.22 10.17
CA ASP A 122 -16.38 -12.83 10.63
C ASP A 122 -15.18 -12.02 10.14
N GLU A 123 -14.25 -12.67 9.43
CA GLU A 123 -13.11 -12.00 8.79
C GLU A 123 -13.32 -11.87 7.27
N GLU A 124 -13.27 -10.65 6.76
CA GLU A 124 -13.45 -10.34 5.33
C GLU A 124 -12.45 -11.05 4.41
N ALA A 125 -11.27 -11.36 4.92
CA ALA A 125 -10.29 -12.14 4.17
C ALA A 125 -10.77 -13.55 3.85
N PHE A 126 -11.64 -14.15 4.69
CA PHE A 126 -12.15 -15.52 4.52
C PHE A 126 -13.55 -15.57 3.93
N LEU A 127 -14.40 -14.58 4.22
CA LEU A 127 -15.76 -14.55 3.72
C LEU A 127 -16.16 -13.12 3.34
N HIS A 128 -16.46 -12.90 2.06
CA HIS A 128 -16.91 -11.59 1.60
C HIS A 128 -17.74 -11.68 0.32
N ARG A 129 -18.55 -10.67 0.11
CA ARG A 129 -19.23 -10.45 -1.16
C ARG A 129 -18.37 -9.58 -2.07
N PHE A 130 -18.26 -9.99 -3.32
CA PHE A 130 -17.73 -9.19 -4.41
C PHE A 130 -18.70 -9.20 -5.58
N LEU A 131 -19.39 -8.08 -5.80
CA LEU A 131 -20.45 -7.93 -6.79
C LEU A 131 -21.57 -8.97 -6.58
N ASP A 132 -21.75 -9.90 -7.52
CA ASP A 132 -22.69 -11.01 -7.46
C ASP A 132 -22.06 -12.33 -6.99
N THR A 133 -20.81 -12.30 -6.57
CA THR A 133 -20.06 -13.46 -6.12
C THR A 133 -19.88 -13.46 -4.60
N LEU A 134 -20.20 -14.57 -3.97
CA LEU A 134 -19.79 -14.88 -2.60
C LEU A 134 -18.45 -15.61 -2.65
N VAL A 135 -17.43 -14.98 -2.07
CA VAL A 135 -16.08 -15.53 -1.95
C VAL A 135 -15.95 -16.20 -0.58
N VAL A 136 -15.60 -17.49 -0.59
CA VAL A 136 -15.38 -18.29 0.63
C VAL A 136 -13.98 -18.85 0.58
N ARG A 137 -13.17 -18.62 1.63
CA ARG A 137 -11.77 -19.08 1.69
C ARG A 137 -11.52 -19.95 2.92
N ILE A 138 -10.63 -20.91 2.79
CA ILE A 138 -10.09 -21.71 3.89
C ILE A 138 -8.58 -21.78 3.78
N ARG A 139 -7.87 -21.53 4.88
CA ARG A 139 -6.42 -21.70 4.98
C ARG A 139 -6.11 -23.09 5.50
N VAL A 140 -5.22 -23.79 4.81
CA VAL A 140 -4.85 -25.17 5.11
C VAL A 140 -3.32 -25.28 5.13
N PRO A 141 -2.70 -25.87 6.16
CA PRO A 141 -1.27 -26.16 6.17
C PRO A 141 -0.84 -27.06 4.99
N ARG A 142 0.41 -26.91 4.56
CA ARG A 142 0.98 -27.81 3.52
C ARG A 142 0.95 -29.26 3.98
N GLY A 143 0.66 -30.16 3.05
CA GLY A 143 0.62 -31.61 3.30
C GLY A 143 -0.76 -32.18 3.58
N LEU A 144 -1.79 -31.36 3.69
CA LEU A 144 -3.17 -31.81 3.66
C LEU A 144 -3.70 -31.82 2.21
N ASP A 145 -4.66 -32.70 1.93
CA ASP A 145 -5.33 -32.76 0.62
C ASP A 145 -6.15 -31.47 0.39
N LYS A 146 -6.40 -31.19 -0.88
CA LYS A 146 -7.24 -30.04 -1.28
C LYS A 146 -8.65 -30.17 -0.72
N PRO A 147 -9.14 -29.22 0.08
CA PRO A 147 -10.48 -29.29 0.63
C PRO A 147 -11.54 -29.10 -0.45
N ARG A 148 -12.75 -29.57 -0.16
CA ARG A 148 -13.95 -29.31 -0.97
C ARG A 148 -14.98 -28.61 -0.12
N LEU A 149 -15.62 -27.60 -0.67
CA LEU A 149 -16.72 -26.91 0.01
C LEU A 149 -18.02 -27.64 -0.27
N ILE A 150 -18.75 -28.01 0.79
CA ILE A 150 -20.07 -28.64 0.70
C ILE A 150 -21.10 -27.65 1.17
N VAL A 151 -22.02 -27.26 0.30
CA VAL A 151 -23.11 -26.30 0.60
C VAL A 151 -24.41 -27.12 0.65
N GLU A 152 -25.17 -26.99 1.76
CA GLU A 152 -26.44 -27.70 1.92
C GLU A 152 -27.44 -27.23 0.86
N GLY A 153 -28.03 -28.21 0.18
CA GLY A 153 -29.01 -27.98 -0.90
C GLY A 153 -28.41 -27.66 -2.27
N GLU A 154 -27.10 -27.33 -2.36
CA GLU A 154 -26.45 -26.99 -3.62
C GLU A 154 -25.43 -28.04 -4.08
N GLY A 155 -24.75 -28.72 -3.14
CA GLY A 155 -23.78 -29.77 -3.45
C GLY A 155 -22.33 -29.42 -3.10
N GLU A 156 -21.41 -30.01 -3.86
CA GLU A 156 -19.96 -29.93 -3.62
C GLU A 156 -19.27 -29.03 -4.64
N TYR A 157 -18.43 -28.14 -4.13
CA TYR A 157 -17.63 -27.21 -4.92
C TYR A 157 -16.14 -27.52 -4.81
N LYS A 158 -15.45 -27.44 -5.95
CA LYS A 158 -13.98 -27.43 -6.01
C LYS A 158 -13.47 -26.00 -5.88
N PRO A 159 -12.24 -25.80 -5.40
CA PRO A 159 -11.64 -24.46 -5.38
C PRO A 159 -11.61 -23.82 -6.77
N ALA A 160 -12.02 -22.56 -6.84
CA ALA A 160 -11.87 -21.72 -8.02
C ALA A 160 -10.44 -21.18 -8.12
N VAL A 161 -9.78 -20.93 -6.97
CA VAL A 161 -8.40 -20.49 -6.85
C VAL A 161 -7.67 -21.27 -5.77
N GLU A 162 -6.40 -21.51 -6.01
CA GLU A 162 -5.46 -22.13 -5.09
C GLU A 162 -4.28 -21.19 -4.89
N TYR A 163 -4.24 -20.48 -3.77
CA TYR A 163 -3.12 -19.64 -3.36
C TYR A 163 -2.13 -20.48 -2.55
N VAL A 164 -1.08 -20.95 -3.21
CA VAL A 164 -0.07 -21.82 -2.58
C VAL A 164 1.16 -21.00 -2.24
N PHE A 165 1.64 -21.10 -0.98
CA PHE A 165 2.86 -20.48 -0.49
C PHE A 165 3.62 -21.43 0.43
N ARG A 166 4.75 -21.02 0.98
CA ARG A 166 5.74 -21.91 1.58
C ARG A 166 5.20 -22.84 2.66
N ASP A 167 4.38 -22.35 3.58
CA ASP A 167 3.91 -23.08 4.78
C ASP A 167 2.44 -23.50 4.71
N ALA A 168 1.65 -22.92 3.83
CA ALA A 168 0.22 -23.15 3.73
C ALA A 168 -0.32 -22.96 2.31
N ALA A 169 -1.59 -23.23 2.15
CA ALA A 169 -2.38 -22.83 0.99
C ALA A 169 -3.71 -22.23 1.45
N VAL A 170 -4.22 -21.26 0.70
CA VAL A 170 -5.58 -20.77 0.84
C VAL A 170 -6.37 -21.22 -0.39
N TYR A 171 -7.48 -21.90 -0.15
CA TYR A 171 -8.39 -22.36 -1.18
C TYR A 171 -9.61 -21.45 -1.20
N GLU A 172 -9.90 -20.89 -2.37
CA GLU A 172 -10.98 -19.92 -2.58
C GLU A 172 -12.08 -20.56 -3.44
N TYR A 173 -13.34 -20.39 -3.01
CA TYR A 173 -14.53 -20.87 -3.68
C TYR A 173 -15.41 -19.69 -4.06
N HIS A 174 -16.01 -19.77 -5.25
CA HIS A 174 -16.92 -18.78 -5.78
C HIS A 174 -18.33 -19.35 -5.83
N LEU A 175 -19.24 -18.77 -5.06
CA LEU A 175 -20.66 -19.10 -5.08
C LEU A 175 -21.43 -17.89 -5.63
N GLN A 176 -22.65 -18.14 -6.12
CA GLN A 176 -23.55 -17.05 -6.44
C GLN A 176 -24.01 -16.37 -5.14
N TYR A 177 -23.84 -15.04 -5.05
CA TYR A 177 -24.40 -14.31 -3.92
C TYR A 177 -25.91 -14.16 -4.11
N ILE A 178 -26.68 -14.58 -3.09
CA ILE A 178 -28.14 -14.48 -3.04
C ILE A 178 -28.51 -13.62 -1.84
N GLY A 179 -29.22 -12.51 -2.05
CA GLY A 179 -29.72 -11.67 -0.98
C GLY A 179 -30.82 -12.37 -0.16
N SER A 180 -30.92 -12.03 1.12
CA SER A 180 -31.90 -12.62 2.07
C SER A 180 -31.87 -14.14 2.11
N HIS A 181 -30.67 -14.73 2.07
CA HIS A 181 -30.40 -16.15 2.06
C HIS A 181 -29.57 -16.57 3.28
N VAL A 182 -29.72 -17.82 3.70
CA VAL A 182 -28.91 -18.42 4.76
C VAL A 182 -28.04 -19.51 4.16
N TYR A 183 -26.74 -19.26 4.06
CA TYR A 183 -25.78 -20.26 3.62
C TYR A 183 -25.45 -21.21 4.77
N LYS A 184 -25.45 -22.49 4.47
CA LYS A 184 -25.03 -23.55 5.40
C LYS A 184 -23.98 -24.41 4.70
N TYR A 185 -22.79 -24.43 5.21
CA TYR A 185 -21.69 -25.12 4.55
C TYR A 185 -20.69 -25.70 5.52
N ARG A 186 -19.87 -26.64 5.03
CA ARG A 186 -18.70 -27.23 5.69
C ARG A 186 -17.64 -27.57 4.65
N PHE A 187 -16.40 -27.76 5.09
CA PHE A 187 -15.32 -28.16 4.21
C PHE A 187 -14.96 -29.61 4.48
N LEU A 188 -14.92 -30.43 3.43
CA LEU A 188 -14.39 -31.80 3.48
C LEU A 188 -12.87 -31.72 3.30
N ILE A 189 -12.13 -32.26 4.27
CA ILE A 189 -10.67 -32.36 4.30
C ILE A 189 -10.30 -33.83 4.43
N ARG A 190 -9.54 -34.34 3.47
CA ARG A 190 -9.01 -35.68 3.58
C ARG A 190 -7.62 -35.68 4.20
N HIS A 191 -7.44 -36.47 5.26
CA HIS A 191 -6.15 -36.60 5.93
C HIS A 191 -5.88 -38.07 6.25
N GLN A 192 -4.74 -38.62 5.79
CA GLN A 192 -4.33 -40.02 6.00
C GLN A 192 -5.41 -41.03 5.60
N GLY A 193 -6.17 -40.77 4.53
CA GLY A 193 -7.24 -41.64 4.01
C GLY A 193 -8.57 -41.52 4.77
N VAL A 194 -8.67 -40.64 5.77
CA VAL A 194 -9.90 -40.36 6.52
C VAL A 194 -10.52 -39.07 6.05
N ASP A 195 -11.82 -39.09 5.82
CA ASP A 195 -12.62 -37.90 5.50
C ASP A 195 -13.01 -37.19 6.82
N LEU A 196 -12.53 -35.97 6.98
CA LEU A 196 -12.83 -35.09 8.10
C LEU A 196 -13.57 -33.85 7.58
N TYR A 197 -14.42 -33.27 8.42
CA TYR A 197 -15.15 -32.06 8.06
C TYR A 197 -14.82 -30.93 9.00
N TYR A 198 -14.59 -29.74 8.43
CA TYR A 198 -14.47 -28.50 9.17
C TYR A 198 -15.84 -27.79 9.15
N GLY A 199 -16.45 -27.67 10.30
CA GLY A 199 -17.76 -27.05 10.51
C GLY A 199 -17.76 -26.06 11.70
N ASP A 200 -18.91 -25.81 12.29
CA ASP A 200 -19.09 -24.81 13.35
C ASP A 200 -18.29 -25.15 14.64
N GLU A 201 -18.16 -26.42 14.96
CA GLU A 201 -17.39 -26.89 16.12
C GLU A 201 -15.90 -27.21 15.79
N GLY A 202 -15.42 -26.86 14.59
CA GLY A 202 -14.08 -27.19 14.12
C GLY A 202 -14.04 -28.48 13.31
N ILE A 203 -12.93 -29.26 13.43
CA ILE A 203 -12.74 -30.49 12.66
C ILE A 203 -13.28 -31.66 13.43
N ALA A 204 -14.21 -32.43 12.78
CA ALA A 204 -14.79 -33.64 13.29
C ALA A 204 -15.23 -34.57 12.13
N MET A 205 -15.72 -35.78 12.46
CA MET A 205 -16.28 -36.70 11.46
C MET A 205 -17.63 -36.20 10.89
N ASP A 206 -18.42 -35.49 11.69
CA ASP A 206 -19.72 -34.94 11.30
C ASP A 206 -20.06 -33.68 12.15
N PRO A 207 -19.34 -32.55 11.98
CA PRO A 207 -19.63 -31.31 12.69
C PRO A 207 -20.88 -30.64 12.11
N SER A 208 -21.53 -29.78 12.90
CA SER A 208 -22.61 -28.92 12.41
C SER A 208 -22.09 -28.02 11.28
N PRO A 209 -22.93 -27.67 10.29
CA PRO A 209 -22.52 -26.73 9.26
C PRO A 209 -22.28 -25.32 9.86
N ILE A 210 -21.39 -24.58 9.25
CA ILE A 210 -21.27 -23.13 9.47
C ILE A 210 -22.50 -22.48 8.85
N VAL A 211 -23.15 -21.58 9.60
CA VAL A 211 -24.38 -20.92 9.19
C VAL A 211 -24.16 -19.42 9.11
N VAL A 212 -24.36 -18.83 7.93
CA VAL A 212 -24.16 -17.41 7.69
C VAL A 212 -25.35 -16.80 6.96
N GLU A 213 -25.91 -15.74 7.51
CA GLU A 213 -26.94 -14.93 6.87
C GLU A 213 -26.28 -13.98 5.85
N SER A 214 -26.75 -13.96 4.61
CA SER A 214 -26.15 -13.15 3.53
C SER A 214 -26.06 -11.67 3.87
N GLU A 215 -27.01 -11.13 4.63
CA GLU A 215 -27.07 -9.73 5.04
C GLU A 215 -25.93 -9.33 6.02
N ARG A 216 -25.32 -10.32 6.67
CA ARG A 216 -24.16 -10.10 7.57
C ARG A 216 -22.82 -10.26 6.89
N ILE A 217 -22.80 -10.73 5.64
CA ILE A 217 -21.56 -10.93 4.89
C ILE A 217 -21.04 -9.55 4.44
N PRO A 218 -19.81 -9.18 4.87
CA PRO A 218 -19.22 -7.93 4.44
C PRO A 218 -18.88 -7.96 2.94
N GLY A 219 -18.62 -6.79 2.36
CA GLY A 219 -18.21 -6.67 0.96
C GLY A 219 -19.04 -5.65 0.18
N ILE A 220 -18.94 -5.74 -1.15
CA ILE A 220 -19.47 -4.72 -2.05
C ILE A 220 -20.40 -5.32 -3.10
N SER A 221 -21.46 -4.57 -3.46
CA SER A 221 -22.36 -4.87 -4.58
C SER A 221 -21.95 -4.17 -5.88
N GLU A 222 -21.23 -3.06 -5.78
CA GLU A 222 -20.75 -2.24 -6.89
C GLU A 222 -19.31 -1.84 -6.60
N ALA A 223 -18.49 -1.72 -7.66
CA ALA A 223 -17.11 -1.30 -7.51
C ALA A 223 -17.03 0.22 -7.28
N GLU A 224 -16.30 0.62 -6.25
CA GLU A 224 -15.97 2.01 -6.01
C GLU A 224 -15.00 2.55 -7.08
N TRP A 225 -14.99 3.87 -7.30
CA TRP A 225 -14.22 4.49 -8.38
C TRP A 225 -12.72 4.18 -8.32
N TYR A 226 -12.17 4.00 -7.11
CA TYR A 226 -10.74 3.74 -6.88
C TYR A 226 -10.34 2.27 -7.08
N MET A 227 -11.29 1.34 -7.19
CA MET A 227 -11.01 -0.07 -7.44
C MET A 227 -10.54 -0.29 -8.87
N GLY A 228 -9.28 -0.67 -9.02
CA GLY A 228 -8.65 -0.79 -10.32
C GLY A 228 -8.56 0.55 -11.07
N ALA A 229 -8.49 1.67 -10.38
CA ALA A 229 -8.25 2.97 -11.01
C ALA A 229 -6.79 3.09 -11.48
N VAL A 230 -6.59 3.76 -12.60
CA VAL A 230 -5.26 4.12 -13.10
C VAL A 230 -4.90 5.51 -12.56
N TYR A 231 -3.87 5.58 -11.75
CA TYR A 231 -3.38 6.83 -11.16
C TYR A 231 -2.23 7.42 -11.97
N TYR A 232 -2.15 8.74 -12.01
CA TYR A 232 -0.98 9.47 -12.47
C TYR A 232 -0.49 10.36 -11.33
N GLN A 233 0.72 10.08 -10.83
CA GLN A 233 1.31 10.82 -9.71
C GLN A 233 2.19 11.95 -10.23
N VAL A 234 1.94 13.16 -9.74
CA VAL A 234 2.70 14.37 -10.10
C VAL A 234 3.35 14.99 -8.87
N PHE A 235 4.63 15.35 -9.02
CA PHE A 235 5.34 16.25 -8.11
C PHE A 235 5.27 17.68 -8.71
N PRO A 236 4.36 18.55 -8.21
CA PRO A 236 4.00 19.80 -8.90
C PRO A 236 5.17 20.70 -9.25
N ASP A 237 6.11 20.91 -8.30
CA ASP A 237 7.28 21.76 -8.48
C ASP A 237 8.15 21.39 -9.70
N SER A 238 8.13 20.10 -10.10
CA SER A 238 8.99 19.58 -11.18
C SER A 238 8.22 19.22 -12.44
N PHE A 239 6.90 19.43 -12.49
CA PHE A 239 6.10 18.97 -13.62
C PHE A 239 6.14 19.94 -14.80
N ASP A 240 5.63 21.15 -14.65
CA ASP A 240 5.63 22.19 -15.67
C ASP A 240 5.38 23.56 -15.06
N ASN A 241 6.15 24.58 -15.47
CA ASN A 241 5.97 25.97 -15.04
C ASN A 241 4.98 26.68 -15.97
N GLY A 242 3.76 26.90 -15.52
CA GLY A 242 2.67 27.53 -16.29
C GLY A 242 2.57 29.02 -16.10
N ASP A 243 2.98 29.53 -14.93
CA ASP A 243 2.95 30.97 -14.57
C ASP A 243 4.28 31.40 -13.93
N PRO A 244 5.21 31.96 -14.70
CA PRO A 244 6.45 32.51 -14.15
C PRO A 244 6.24 33.64 -13.11
N GLY A 245 5.03 34.18 -13.00
CA GLY A 245 4.70 35.25 -12.03
C GLY A 245 4.63 34.74 -10.59
N ASN A 246 4.42 33.46 -10.37
CA ASN A 246 4.41 32.83 -9.05
C ASN A 246 5.73 32.13 -8.69
N ASP A 247 6.76 32.27 -9.55
CA ASP A 247 8.06 31.64 -9.33
C ASP A 247 8.68 31.97 -7.96
N PRO A 248 9.31 31.01 -7.28
CA PRO A 248 10.11 31.29 -6.09
C PRO A 248 11.31 32.17 -6.43
N PRO A 249 11.78 32.98 -5.48
CA PRO A 249 12.87 33.96 -5.73
C PRO A 249 14.21 33.30 -6.10
N VAL A 250 14.40 32.05 -5.72
CA VAL A 250 15.58 31.23 -6.06
C VAL A 250 15.13 29.86 -6.57
N LYS A 251 15.50 29.54 -7.80
CA LYS A 251 15.27 28.23 -8.42
C LYS A 251 16.57 27.46 -8.60
N VAL A 252 16.50 26.12 -8.53
CA VAL A 252 17.62 25.27 -8.92
C VAL A 252 17.77 25.29 -10.45
N THR A 253 19.01 25.29 -10.90
CA THR A 253 19.32 25.30 -12.35
C THR A 253 19.85 23.96 -12.83
N ARG A 254 20.32 23.11 -11.92
CA ARG A 254 20.88 21.81 -12.27
C ARG A 254 19.77 20.74 -12.36
N VAL A 255 19.62 20.16 -13.53
CA VAL A 255 18.59 19.18 -13.81
C VAL A 255 19.01 17.77 -13.38
N ALA A 256 20.26 17.39 -13.60
CA ALA A 256 20.73 16.04 -13.33
C ALA A 256 22.20 15.99 -12.86
N PRO A 257 22.49 15.37 -11.70
CA PRO A 257 21.53 15.01 -10.67
C PRO A 257 20.88 16.25 -10.07
N ARG A 258 19.60 16.16 -9.73
CA ARG A 258 18.85 17.30 -9.15
C ARG A 258 19.42 17.69 -7.80
N GLU A 259 19.49 18.99 -7.54
CA GLU A 259 19.75 19.56 -6.22
C GLU A 259 18.42 19.85 -5.49
N PRO A 260 18.38 19.78 -4.14
CA PRO A 260 17.19 20.16 -3.39
C PRO A 260 16.84 21.63 -3.60
N GLY A 261 15.61 21.90 -4.00
CA GLY A 261 15.12 23.26 -4.20
C GLY A 261 14.02 23.34 -5.25
N TYR A 262 13.53 24.55 -5.49
CA TYR A 262 12.41 24.79 -6.40
C TYR A 262 12.83 24.77 -7.87
N TYR A 263 11.99 24.18 -8.72
CA TYR A 263 12.03 24.34 -10.18
C TYR A 263 10.99 25.32 -10.70
N GLY A 264 9.94 25.59 -9.92
CA GLY A 264 8.88 26.53 -10.25
C GLY A 264 7.73 25.93 -11.05
N GLY A 265 7.58 24.61 -11.06
CA GLY A 265 6.35 23.96 -11.57
C GLY A 265 5.15 24.32 -10.70
N ASP A 266 3.95 24.44 -11.32
CA ASP A 266 2.76 25.01 -10.71
C ASP A 266 1.44 24.38 -11.23
N ILE A 267 0.31 24.78 -10.65
CA ILE A 267 -1.03 24.31 -11.03
C ILE A 267 -1.38 24.72 -12.46
N GLN A 268 -0.98 25.88 -12.91
CA GLN A 268 -1.24 26.31 -14.30
C GLN A 268 -0.46 25.46 -15.30
N GLY A 269 0.77 25.04 -14.97
CA GLY A 269 1.54 24.07 -15.73
C GLY A 269 0.83 22.71 -15.80
N ILE A 270 0.28 22.22 -14.69
CA ILE A 270 -0.51 20.99 -14.66
C ILE A 270 -1.73 21.14 -15.60
N ILE A 271 -2.48 22.25 -15.50
CA ILE A 271 -3.64 22.51 -16.36
C ILE A 271 -3.22 22.53 -17.85
N ARG A 272 -2.10 23.16 -18.17
CA ARG A 272 -1.56 23.22 -19.55
C ARG A 272 -1.27 21.82 -20.10
N ARG A 273 -0.87 20.87 -19.23
CA ARG A 273 -0.50 19.49 -19.58
C ARG A 273 -1.61 18.45 -19.40
N LEU A 274 -2.81 18.86 -19.03
CA LEU A 274 -3.94 17.94 -18.83
C LEU A 274 -4.23 17.04 -20.06
N ASN A 275 -3.99 17.52 -21.27
CA ASN A 275 -4.18 16.70 -22.46
C ASN A 275 -3.21 15.51 -22.53
N HIS A 276 -1.98 15.64 -22.01
CA HIS A 276 -1.05 14.52 -21.87
C HIS A 276 -1.59 13.52 -20.84
N ILE A 277 -1.93 13.99 -19.63
CA ILE A 277 -2.44 13.17 -18.52
C ILE A 277 -3.69 12.41 -18.93
N VAL A 278 -4.70 13.10 -19.45
CA VAL A 278 -5.97 12.50 -19.90
C VAL A 278 -5.76 11.62 -21.13
N GLY A 279 -4.85 11.99 -22.02
CA GLY A 279 -4.51 11.24 -23.24
C GLY A 279 -3.82 9.89 -22.95
N LEU A 280 -3.26 9.70 -21.77
CA LEU A 280 -2.81 8.39 -21.30
C LEU A 280 -4.00 7.48 -20.93
N GLY A 281 -5.13 8.05 -20.52
CA GLY A 281 -6.32 7.30 -20.13
C GLY A 281 -6.44 7.06 -18.61
N VAL A 282 -5.81 7.89 -17.78
CA VAL A 282 -5.84 7.77 -16.32
C VAL A 282 -7.22 8.10 -15.74
N ASP A 283 -7.54 7.52 -14.58
CA ASP A 283 -8.78 7.72 -13.84
C ASP A 283 -8.63 8.75 -12.71
N ALA A 284 -7.40 8.92 -12.18
CA ALA A 284 -7.12 9.84 -11.09
C ALA A 284 -5.77 10.52 -11.23
N LEU A 285 -5.73 11.82 -10.89
CA LEU A 285 -4.50 12.58 -10.68
C LEU A 285 -4.19 12.61 -9.17
N TYR A 286 -3.00 12.14 -8.80
CA TYR A 286 -2.48 12.27 -7.44
C TYR A 286 -1.37 13.34 -7.42
N LEU A 287 -1.54 14.36 -6.59
CA LEU A 287 -0.57 15.44 -6.38
C LEU A 287 0.11 15.27 -5.02
N THR A 288 1.47 15.30 -5.00
CA THR A 288 2.19 15.51 -3.74
C THR A 288 1.80 16.86 -3.13
N PRO A 289 2.12 17.17 -1.86
CA PRO A 289 1.45 18.26 -1.15
C PRO A 289 1.43 19.58 -1.91
N ILE A 290 0.28 20.23 -1.92
CA ILE A 290 0.06 21.55 -2.56
C ILE A 290 -0.17 22.67 -1.56
N PHE A 291 -0.18 22.36 -0.26
CA PHE A 291 -0.48 23.30 0.82
C PHE A 291 0.67 24.23 1.11
N GLN A 292 0.40 25.35 1.81
CA GLN A 292 1.43 26.30 2.22
C GLN A 292 2.49 25.61 3.09
N ALA A 293 3.73 25.66 2.62
CA ALA A 293 4.85 25.00 3.26
C ALA A 293 6.14 25.84 3.17
N ALA A 294 7.15 25.47 3.95
CA ALA A 294 8.41 26.19 3.97
C ALA A 294 9.42 25.66 2.94
N THR A 295 9.21 24.48 2.40
CA THR A 295 10.14 23.81 1.48
C THR A 295 9.49 23.43 0.15
N TYR A 296 10.32 23.17 -0.87
CA TYR A 296 9.88 22.81 -2.23
C TYR A 296 9.08 21.50 -2.30
N HIS A 297 9.32 20.57 -1.36
CA HIS A 297 8.60 19.30 -1.31
C HIS A 297 7.24 19.40 -0.60
N ARG A 298 7.03 20.44 0.18
CA ARG A 298 5.78 20.78 0.87
C ARG A 298 5.26 19.77 1.88
N TYR A 299 6.11 18.90 2.41
CA TYR A 299 5.72 18.03 3.52
C TYR A 299 5.79 18.72 4.89
N ASP A 300 6.39 19.88 5.00
CA ASP A 300 6.40 20.73 6.19
C ASP A 300 5.30 21.80 6.11
N ILE A 301 4.05 21.35 6.15
CA ILE A 301 2.85 22.18 5.97
C ILE A 301 2.62 23.08 7.19
N TYR A 302 2.40 24.39 6.95
CA TYR A 302 2.04 25.34 8.00
C TYR A 302 0.64 25.98 7.81
N ASP A 303 -0.01 25.79 6.66
CA ASP A 303 -1.43 26.09 6.47
C ASP A 303 -2.07 25.03 5.58
N PHE A 304 -2.97 24.25 6.17
CA PHE A 304 -3.64 23.13 5.52
C PHE A 304 -4.87 23.56 4.69
N THR A 305 -5.21 24.84 4.65
CA THR A 305 -6.43 25.34 4.01
C THR A 305 -6.18 26.23 2.80
N SER A 306 -4.91 26.50 2.49
CA SER A 306 -4.50 27.31 1.33
C SER A 306 -3.54 26.57 0.43
N VAL A 307 -3.59 26.89 -0.86
CA VAL A 307 -2.60 26.48 -1.85
C VAL A 307 -1.30 27.25 -1.64
N ASP A 308 -0.17 26.56 -1.77
CA ASP A 308 1.15 27.19 -1.70
C ASP A 308 1.30 28.30 -2.75
N ARG A 309 1.79 29.48 -2.32
CA ARG A 309 1.92 30.66 -3.17
C ARG A 309 2.77 30.46 -4.44
N TYR A 310 3.72 29.49 -4.39
CA TYR A 310 4.55 29.15 -5.55
C TYR A 310 3.92 28.08 -6.44
N LEU A 311 2.72 27.59 -6.09
CA LEU A 311 1.92 26.71 -6.94
C LEU A 311 0.73 27.42 -7.58
N GLY A 312 0.38 28.61 -7.11
CA GLY A 312 -0.75 29.37 -7.62
C GLY A 312 -1.75 29.78 -6.55
N SER A 313 -2.96 30.08 -6.99
CA SER A 313 -4.06 30.55 -6.16
C SER A 313 -5.14 29.47 -5.93
N MET A 314 -6.07 29.72 -5.00
CA MET A 314 -7.27 28.90 -4.84
C MET A 314 -8.18 28.91 -6.09
N ASP A 315 -8.15 29.98 -6.90
CA ASP A 315 -8.89 30.04 -8.16
C ASP A 315 -8.25 29.13 -9.22
N ASP A 316 -6.92 29.06 -9.25
CA ASP A 316 -6.20 28.10 -10.11
C ASP A 316 -6.50 26.65 -9.70
N PHE A 317 -6.53 26.38 -8.40
CA PHE A 317 -6.91 25.08 -7.87
C PHE A 317 -8.34 24.70 -8.27
N LYS A 318 -9.30 25.60 -8.08
CA LYS A 318 -10.68 25.37 -8.49
C LYS A 318 -10.77 25.08 -9.99
N ARG A 319 -10.05 25.84 -10.81
CA ARG A 319 -10.00 25.59 -12.26
C ARG A 319 -9.41 24.22 -12.59
N LEU A 320 -8.39 23.77 -11.87
CA LEU A 320 -7.81 22.42 -12.03
C LEU A 320 -8.86 21.34 -11.72
N VAL A 321 -9.57 21.45 -10.59
CA VAL A 321 -10.62 20.51 -10.19
C VAL A 321 -11.73 20.47 -11.24
N ASP A 322 -12.24 21.64 -11.67
CA ASP A 322 -13.31 21.73 -12.67
C ASP A 322 -12.88 21.06 -14.00
N GLU A 323 -11.65 21.28 -14.45
CA GLU A 323 -11.12 20.70 -15.68
C GLU A 323 -10.86 19.19 -15.58
N LEU A 324 -10.43 18.68 -14.43
CA LEU A 324 -10.29 17.26 -14.17
C LEU A 324 -11.65 16.56 -14.17
N HIS A 325 -12.59 17.04 -13.38
CA HIS A 325 -13.93 16.44 -13.25
C HIS A 325 -14.71 16.48 -14.56
N LYS A 326 -14.59 17.56 -15.32
CA LYS A 326 -15.17 17.65 -16.68
C LYS A 326 -14.67 16.56 -17.62
N ARG A 327 -13.46 16.03 -17.39
CA ARG A 327 -12.85 14.95 -18.16
C ARG A 327 -13.01 13.58 -17.49
N GLY A 328 -13.74 13.49 -16.37
CA GLY A 328 -13.97 12.27 -15.61
C GLY A 328 -12.75 11.79 -14.81
N VAL A 329 -11.79 12.68 -14.54
CA VAL A 329 -10.59 12.36 -13.76
C VAL A 329 -10.77 12.85 -12.32
N LYS A 330 -10.50 11.97 -11.36
CA LYS A 330 -10.55 12.24 -9.92
C LYS A 330 -9.27 12.95 -9.43
N LEU A 331 -9.36 13.66 -8.30
CA LEU A 331 -8.23 14.35 -7.69
C LEU A 331 -7.94 13.80 -6.29
N VAL A 332 -6.71 13.32 -6.09
CA VAL A 332 -6.19 12.88 -4.79
C VAL A 332 -5.07 13.83 -4.36
N LEU A 333 -5.17 14.38 -3.14
CA LEU A 333 -4.14 15.23 -2.55
C LEU A 333 -3.36 14.49 -1.48
N ASP A 334 -2.08 14.82 -1.37
CA ASP A 334 -1.19 14.32 -0.32
C ASP A 334 -1.26 15.20 0.92
N VAL A 335 -1.47 14.62 2.09
CA VAL A 335 -1.60 15.35 3.34
C VAL A 335 -0.81 14.71 4.47
N THR A 336 -0.11 15.54 5.26
CA THR A 336 0.61 15.10 6.45
C THR A 336 -0.32 15.15 7.67
N LEU A 337 -0.79 13.99 8.13
CA LEU A 337 -1.54 13.88 9.39
C LEU A 337 -0.65 13.50 10.57
N HIS A 338 0.62 13.15 10.31
CA HIS A 338 1.60 12.73 11.30
C HIS A 338 2.29 13.91 12.00
N HIS A 339 2.61 14.96 11.23
CA HIS A 339 3.39 16.11 11.67
C HIS A 339 2.95 17.39 10.96
N THR A 340 3.40 18.53 11.47
CA THR A 340 3.24 19.85 10.83
C THR A 340 4.61 20.49 10.60
N SER A 341 4.63 21.63 9.91
CA SER A 341 5.77 22.54 10.00
C SER A 341 5.91 23.10 11.42
N PRO A 342 7.11 23.43 11.88
CA PRO A 342 7.28 24.19 13.12
C PRO A 342 6.72 25.63 13.01
N CYS A 343 6.46 26.11 11.80
CA CYS A 343 5.80 27.39 11.57
C CYS A 343 4.27 27.33 11.62
N PHE A 344 3.68 26.16 11.80
CA PHE A 344 2.25 26.04 12.00
C PHE A 344 1.80 26.81 13.24
N HIS A 345 0.73 27.58 13.11
CA HIS A 345 0.31 28.54 14.14
C HIS A 345 0.14 27.90 15.53
N ALA A 346 -0.38 26.67 15.59
CA ALA A 346 -0.57 25.96 16.85
C ALA A 346 0.78 25.61 17.50
N PHE A 347 1.80 25.22 16.72
CA PHE A 347 3.13 24.92 17.25
C PHE A 347 3.85 26.18 17.76
N VAL A 348 3.82 27.27 16.97
CA VAL A 348 4.41 28.55 17.38
C VAL A 348 3.76 29.06 18.65
N LYS A 349 2.43 28.96 18.77
CA LYS A 349 1.70 29.38 19.97
C LYS A 349 2.00 28.48 21.17
N ALA A 350 2.12 27.17 20.96
CA ALA A 350 2.54 26.23 22.00
C ALA A 350 3.93 26.60 22.55
N LEU A 351 4.89 26.90 21.67
CA LEU A 351 6.23 27.31 22.09
C LEU A 351 6.24 28.64 22.84
N ARG A 352 5.46 29.63 22.37
CA ARG A 352 5.43 30.98 22.95
C ARG A 352 4.81 31.03 24.34
N GLU A 353 3.72 30.29 24.56
CA GLU A 353 2.92 30.32 25.77
C GLU A 353 3.27 29.17 26.75
N GLY A 354 4.04 28.17 26.29
CA GLY A 354 4.43 26.99 27.08
C GLY A 354 3.25 26.10 27.47
N PRO A 355 3.33 25.38 28.60
CA PRO A 355 2.29 24.43 29.07
C PRO A 355 0.91 25.06 29.31
N GLY A 356 0.79 26.37 29.36
CA GLY A 356 -0.48 27.10 29.44
C GLY A 356 -1.19 27.30 28.11
N SER A 357 -0.54 27.00 27.00
CA SER A 357 -1.14 27.12 25.67
C SER A 357 -2.21 26.05 25.43
N PRO A 358 -3.35 26.38 24.80
CA PRO A 358 -4.30 25.37 24.39
C PRO A 358 -3.74 24.39 23.36
N TYR A 359 -2.64 24.75 22.70
CA TYR A 359 -1.98 23.90 21.69
C TYR A 359 -0.78 23.13 22.25
N TRP A 360 -0.43 23.27 23.54
CA TRP A 360 0.71 22.56 24.11
C TRP A 360 0.58 21.04 23.95
N ASP A 361 -0.60 20.51 24.25
CA ASP A 361 -0.88 19.07 24.17
C ASP A 361 -1.20 18.57 22.74
N TRP A 362 -1.13 19.45 21.74
CA TRP A 362 -1.19 19.04 20.33
C TRP A 362 0.12 18.41 19.86
N TYR A 363 1.21 18.61 20.62
CA TYR A 363 2.53 18.11 20.30
C TYR A 363 3.12 17.27 21.43
N LEU A 364 4.16 16.52 21.10
CA LEU A 364 4.81 15.60 22.02
C LEU A 364 6.15 16.19 22.50
N PHE A 365 6.09 17.14 23.44
CA PHE A 365 7.28 17.73 24.03
C PHE A 365 8.01 16.73 24.93
N LYS A 366 9.34 16.55 24.74
CA LYS A 366 10.22 15.69 25.56
C LYS A 366 10.52 16.35 26.90
N GLU A 367 10.74 17.66 26.85
CA GLU A 367 11.07 18.52 28.00
C GLU A 367 10.66 19.98 27.69
N GLU A 368 10.60 20.82 28.71
CA GLU A 368 10.49 22.26 28.50
C GLU A 368 11.79 22.79 27.89
N PRO A 369 11.73 23.56 26.79
CA PRO A 369 12.93 24.07 26.15
C PRO A 369 13.63 25.09 27.02
N PRO A 370 14.99 25.07 27.07
CA PRO A 370 15.75 26.14 27.71
C PRO A 370 15.39 27.51 27.11
N ARG A 371 15.16 28.54 27.95
CA ARG A 371 14.68 29.85 27.50
C ARG A 371 15.49 30.47 26.36
N GLY A 372 16.83 30.34 26.40
CA GLY A 372 17.71 30.86 25.34
C GLY A 372 17.50 30.16 24.01
N LEU A 373 17.37 28.81 24.03
CA LEU A 373 17.11 28.00 22.85
C LEU A 373 15.71 28.29 22.30
N LEU A 374 14.72 28.42 23.17
CA LEU A 374 13.35 28.73 22.79
C LEU A 374 13.27 30.07 22.03
N HIS A 375 13.93 31.13 22.54
CA HIS A 375 13.97 32.41 21.89
C HIS A 375 14.64 32.35 20.51
N GLU A 376 15.72 31.60 20.39
CA GLU A 376 16.41 31.38 19.11
C GLU A 376 15.50 30.63 18.12
N VAL A 377 14.85 29.55 18.53
CA VAL A 377 13.91 28.75 17.69
C VAL A 377 12.77 29.64 17.20
N LEU A 378 12.11 30.40 18.11
CA LEU A 378 11.03 31.32 17.73
C LEU A 378 11.49 32.38 16.71
N GLY A 379 12.74 32.83 16.78
CA GLY A 379 13.32 33.77 15.82
C GLY A 379 13.39 33.21 14.38
N TYR A 380 13.37 31.89 14.17
CA TYR A 380 13.27 31.28 12.86
C TYR A 380 11.81 31.05 12.38
N LEU A 381 10.87 30.99 13.32
CA LEU A 381 9.48 30.58 13.04
C LEU A 381 8.53 31.76 12.88
N GLU A 382 8.86 32.89 13.47
CA GLU A 382 8.02 34.12 13.45
C GLU A 382 8.33 34.99 12.23
N GLY A 383 7.28 35.51 11.61
CA GLY A 383 7.37 36.24 10.36
C GLY A 383 7.45 35.34 9.13
N GLU A 384 8.54 35.36 8.42
CA GLU A 384 8.79 34.43 7.34
C GLU A 384 9.28 33.08 7.91
N CYS A 385 8.63 31.98 7.51
CA CYS A 385 8.97 30.64 7.97
C CYS A 385 10.35 30.21 7.44
N ARG A 386 11.31 30.00 8.34
CA ARG A 386 12.69 29.60 8.04
C ARG A 386 13.01 28.22 8.66
N SER A 387 12.10 27.24 8.45
CA SER A 387 12.25 25.89 9.04
C SER A 387 13.52 25.18 8.57
N ARG A 388 13.93 25.41 7.32
CA ARG A 388 15.16 24.82 6.74
C ARG A 388 16.43 25.41 7.38
N GLU A 389 16.45 26.71 7.62
CA GLU A 389 17.56 27.39 8.30
C GLU A 389 17.62 26.95 9.77
N LEU A 390 16.47 26.79 10.44
CA LEU A 390 16.39 26.22 11.78
C LEU A 390 17.01 24.83 11.81
N GLU A 391 16.59 23.92 10.93
CA GLU A 391 17.12 22.58 10.82
C GLU A 391 18.65 22.58 10.68
N LYS A 392 19.17 23.40 9.74
CA LYS A 392 20.60 23.52 9.47
C LYS A 392 21.35 24.09 10.69
N ALA A 393 20.83 25.15 11.33
CA ALA A 393 21.47 25.79 12.47
C ALA A 393 21.57 24.85 13.68
N MET A 394 20.50 24.13 13.99
CA MET A 394 20.46 23.23 15.14
C MET A 394 21.32 21.98 14.92
N ARG A 395 21.23 21.35 13.74
CA ARG A 395 22.07 20.19 13.40
C ARG A 395 23.55 20.49 13.36
N SER A 396 23.96 21.65 12.85
CA SER A 396 25.37 22.04 12.83
C SER A 396 26.01 22.14 14.23
N ARG A 397 25.17 22.28 15.26
CA ARG A 397 25.57 22.34 16.69
C ARG A 397 25.36 20.99 17.41
N GLY A 398 24.89 19.95 16.71
CA GLY A 398 24.58 18.66 17.30
C GLY A 398 23.39 18.70 18.27
N LEU A 399 22.48 19.67 18.12
CA LEU A 399 21.29 19.81 18.96
C LEU A 399 20.15 18.97 18.42
N GLU A 400 19.48 18.24 19.31
CA GLU A 400 18.27 17.48 19.00
C GLU A 400 17.02 18.27 19.39
N PRO A 401 15.88 18.05 18.67
CA PRO A 401 14.61 18.66 19.04
C PRO A 401 14.16 18.26 20.45
N PHE A 402 13.69 19.23 21.23
CA PHE A 402 13.07 19.02 22.54
C PHE A 402 11.62 18.53 22.45
N TYR A 403 11.18 18.16 21.26
CA TYR A 403 9.90 17.53 20.94
C TYR A 403 10.10 16.28 20.06
N GLU A 404 9.12 15.40 20.06
CA GLU A 404 9.11 14.29 19.09
C GLU A 404 8.86 14.85 17.68
N SER A 405 9.56 14.30 16.68
CA SER A 405 9.47 14.76 15.29
C SER A 405 9.74 13.63 14.32
N PHE A 406 9.36 13.81 13.07
CA PHE A 406 9.68 12.88 12.00
C PHE A 406 11.21 12.79 11.82
N PHE A 407 11.76 11.57 11.93
CA PHE A 407 13.22 11.29 11.87
C PHE A 407 14.10 12.22 12.74
N ASN A 408 13.57 12.71 13.86
CA ASN A 408 14.27 13.64 14.73
C ASN A 408 14.67 14.97 14.04
N LEU A 409 13.85 15.42 13.07
CA LEU A 409 14.02 16.67 12.34
C LEU A 409 13.39 17.85 13.11
N TRP A 410 14.09 18.98 13.19
CA TRP A 410 13.55 20.22 13.74
C TRP A 410 12.40 20.79 12.93
N SER A 411 12.35 20.46 11.63
CA SER A 411 11.38 20.98 10.66
C SER A 411 10.03 20.27 10.65
N MET A 412 9.87 19.15 11.40
CA MET A 412 8.67 18.31 11.31
C MET A 412 8.18 17.80 12.68
N PRO A 413 7.71 18.71 13.60
CA PRO A 413 7.20 18.32 14.91
C PRO A 413 5.99 17.40 14.80
N LYS A 414 6.05 16.29 15.56
CA LYS A 414 5.03 15.24 15.56
C LYS A 414 3.80 15.66 16.35
N LEU A 415 2.62 15.38 15.78
CA LEU A 415 1.34 15.61 16.42
C LEU A 415 1.04 14.58 17.50
N ASN A 416 0.31 15.01 18.53
CA ASN A 416 -0.20 14.15 19.59
C ASN A 416 -1.60 13.62 19.23
N HIS A 417 -1.66 12.46 18.61
CA HIS A 417 -2.92 11.81 18.22
C HIS A 417 -3.78 11.34 19.41
N GLU A 418 -3.32 11.50 20.65
CA GLU A 418 -4.14 11.25 21.84
C GLU A 418 -5.00 12.47 22.20
N ASN A 419 -4.69 13.64 21.65
CA ASN A 419 -5.51 14.83 21.82
C ASN A 419 -6.66 14.81 20.79
N PRO A 420 -7.94 14.81 21.23
CA PRO A 420 -9.08 14.76 20.33
C PRO A 420 -9.20 15.99 19.42
N GLU A 421 -8.71 17.15 19.85
CA GLU A 421 -8.74 18.37 19.03
C GLU A 421 -7.91 18.24 17.75
N VAL A 422 -6.88 17.41 17.77
CA VAL A 422 -6.09 17.09 16.56
C VAL A 422 -6.95 16.34 15.54
N LEU A 423 -7.78 15.40 16.00
CA LEU A 423 -8.73 14.70 15.13
C LEU A 423 -9.77 15.66 14.57
N ASP A 424 -10.37 16.48 15.42
CA ASP A 424 -11.39 17.45 15.01
C ASP A 424 -10.86 18.42 13.96
N TYR A 425 -9.65 18.93 14.16
CA TYR A 425 -8.96 19.81 13.20
C TYR A 425 -8.80 19.15 11.82
N PHE A 426 -8.29 17.92 11.78
CA PHE A 426 -8.12 17.24 10.50
C PHE A 426 -9.41 16.77 9.85
N MET A 427 -10.46 16.55 10.62
CA MET A 427 -11.82 16.35 10.07
C MET A 427 -12.35 17.63 9.42
N GLU A 428 -12.06 18.82 9.98
CA GLU A 428 -12.40 20.11 9.36
C GLU A 428 -11.60 20.34 8.07
N VAL A 429 -10.29 20.07 8.07
CA VAL A 429 -9.46 20.12 6.87
C VAL A 429 -9.98 19.20 5.77
N THR A 430 -10.35 17.97 6.13
CA THR A 430 -10.88 17.00 5.18
C THR A 430 -12.18 17.47 4.55
N ARG A 431 -13.12 17.97 5.39
CA ARG A 431 -14.39 18.51 4.91
C ARG A 431 -14.18 19.71 3.98
N TYR A 432 -13.29 20.62 4.36
CA TYR A 432 -12.94 21.80 3.57
C TYR A 432 -12.49 21.44 2.14
N TRP A 433 -11.59 20.47 2.00
CA TRP A 433 -11.08 20.06 0.68
C TRP A 433 -12.09 19.18 -0.09
N ALA A 434 -12.84 18.32 0.60
CA ALA A 434 -13.92 17.55 -0.01
C ALA A 434 -15.00 18.46 -0.62
N GLU A 435 -15.38 19.57 0.05
CA GLU A 435 -16.29 20.58 -0.45
C GLU A 435 -15.75 21.37 -1.66
N LYS A 436 -14.41 21.41 -1.79
CA LYS A 436 -13.74 22.02 -2.97
C LYS A 436 -13.52 21.03 -4.13
N GLY A 437 -14.03 19.82 -4.01
CA GLY A 437 -14.02 18.82 -5.07
C GLY A 437 -12.81 17.87 -5.04
N VAL A 438 -12.07 17.81 -3.94
CA VAL A 438 -11.07 16.74 -3.75
C VAL A 438 -11.80 15.42 -3.54
N ASP A 439 -11.33 14.36 -4.21
CA ASP A 439 -11.95 13.04 -4.20
C ASP A 439 -11.29 12.06 -3.23
N GLY A 440 -10.14 12.42 -2.67
CA GLY A 440 -9.45 11.60 -1.69
C GLY A 440 -8.15 12.21 -1.19
N PHE A 441 -7.66 11.64 -0.09
CA PHE A 441 -6.34 11.95 0.46
C PHE A 441 -5.40 10.75 0.42
N ARG A 442 -4.13 11.00 0.09
CA ARG A 442 -3.03 10.13 0.46
C ARG A 442 -2.46 10.61 1.79
N ILE A 443 -2.42 9.72 2.76
CA ILE A 443 -1.94 10.01 4.12
C ILE A 443 -0.46 9.70 4.20
N ASP A 444 0.34 10.77 4.33
CA ASP A 444 1.79 10.71 4.50
C ASP A 444 2.17 10.09 5.85
N VAL A 445 3.22 9.26 5.86
CA VAL A 445 3.74 8.59 7.06
C VAL A 445 2.63 7.92 7.89
N ALA A 446 1.69 7.23 7.24
CA ALA A 446 0.55 6.60 7.94
C ALA A 446 1.00 5.62 9.03
N LEU A 447 2.17 4.99 8.87
CA LEU A 447 2.79 4.10 9.86
C LEU A 447 3.24 4.80 11.15
N GLY A 448 3.39 6.12 11.13
CA GLY A 448 3.72 6.93 12.32
C GLY A 448 2.50 7.32 13.15
N ILE A 449 1.29 7.02 12.68
CA ILE A 449 0.01 7.39 13.30
C ILE A 449 -0.57 6.16 14.02
N PRO A 450 -1.08 6.29 15.27
CA PRO A 450 -1.71 5.18 15.97
C PRO A 450 -2.89 4.59 15.19
N TYR A 451 -2.94 3.25 15.06
CA TYR A 451 -3.99 2.57 14.30
C TYR A 451 -5.41 2.88 14.81
N THR A 452 -5.59 3.07 16.12
CA THR A 452 -6.88 3.43 16.72
C THR A 452 -7.37 4.80 16.27
N TRP A 453 -6.45 5.75 16.10
CA TRP A 453 -6.77 7.08 15.55
C TRP A 453 -7.14 6.96 14.06
N LEU A 454 -6.37 6.21 13.28
CA LEU A 454 -6.65 5.97 11.86
C LEU A 454 -8.00 5.29 11.64
N MET A 455 -8.35 4.28 12.47
CA MET A 455 -9.67 3.63 12.41
C MET A 455 -10.80 4.60 12.66
N LEU A 456 -10.67 5.49 13.68
CA LEU A 456 -11.69 6.49 13.99
C LEU A 456 -11.79 7.55 12.88
N TYR A 457 -10.64 8.05 12.41
CA TYR A 457 -10.58 8.99 11.30
C TYR A 457 -11.21 8.40 10.03
N TYR A 458 -10.86 7.17 9.66
CA TYR A 458 -11.46 6.46 8.53
C TYR A 458 -12.99 6.40 8.64
N LYS A 459 -13.47 5.94 9.78
CA LYS A 459 -14.92 5.86 10.01
C LYS A 459 -15.61 7.23 9.84
N LEU A 460 -15.10 8.28 10.47
CA LEU A 460 -15.68 9.62 10.40
C LEU A 460 -15.66 10.19 8.97
N VAL A 461 -14.59 9.93 8.22
CA VAL A 461 -14.50 10.34 6.81
C VAL A 461 -15.52 9.58 5.97
N LYS A 462 -15.69 8.27 6.18
CA LYS A 462 -16.70 7.47 5.45
C LYS A 462 -18.14 7.84 5.81
N ASP A 463 -18.39 8.20 7.06
CA ASP A 463 -19.69 8.73 7.50
C ASP A 463 -19.98 10.11 6.88
N MET A 464 -18.95 10.93 6.63
CA MET A 464 -19.07 12.25 5.97
C MET A 464 -19.28 12.11 4.46
N ARG A 465 -18.47 11.26 3.81
CA ARG A 465 -18.46 11.03 2.35
C ARG A 465 -17.92 9.63 2.03
N SER A 466 -18.81 8.70 1.74
CA SER A 466 -18.48 7.27 1.59
C SER A 466 -17.49 6.99 0.44
N ASP A 467 -17.56 7.75 -0.66
CA ASP A 467 -16.71 7.62 -1.84
C ASP A 467 -15.38 8.40 -1.77
N PHE A 468 -15.11 9.12 -0.64
CA PHE A 468 -13.85 9.82 -0.44
C PHE A 468 -12.73 8.82 -0.17
N LEU A 469 -11.73 8.77 -1.06
CA LEU A 469 -10.61 7.84 -0.94
C LEU A 469 -9.70 8.20 0.24
N LEU A 470 -9.35 7.20 1.06
CA LEU A 470 -8.22 7.27 1.97
C LEU A 470 -7.16 6.26 1.52
N LEU A 471 -6.06 6.78 0.99
CA LEU A 471 -4.88 6.04 0.54
C LEU A 471 -3.76 6.20 1.56
N GLY A 472 -3.35 5.12 2.23
CA GLY A 472 -2.26 5.15 3.22
C GLY A 472 -0.88 4.97 2.58
N GLU A 473 0.10 5.75 3.00
CA GLU A 473 1.50 5.41 2.71
C GLU A 473 1.96 4.32 3.66
N LEU A 474 2.26 3.14 3.10
CA LEU A 474 2.74 1.99 3.86
C LEU A 474 3.98 1.40 3.21
N ASN A 475 4.98 1.14 4.02
CA ASN A 475 6.22 0.49 3.59
C ASN A 475 6.27 -0.99 4.00
N ASP A 476 5.12 -1.60 4.28
CA ASP A 476 5.00 -2.93 4.85
C ASP A 476 3.87 -3.75 4.21
N TYR A 477 3.62 -4.93 4.78
CA TYR A 477 2.64 -5.90 4.30
C TYR A 477 1.20 -5.34 4.39
N PRO A 478 0.50 -5.19 3.26
CA PRO A 478 -0.76 -4.42 3.21
C PRO A 478 -1.91 -5.02 4.03
N ALA A 479 -1.94 -6.34 4.25
CA ALA A 479 -3.02 -6.99 4.98
C ALA A 479 -3.22 -6.46 6.41
N TYR A 480 -2.19 -5.89 7.03
CA TYR A 480 -2.32 -5.30 8.38
C TYR A 480 -3.11 -3.98 8.41
N TYR A 481 -3.34 -3.35 7.25
CA TYR A 481 -3.82 -1.96 7.17
C TYR A 481 -5.14 -1.81 6.42
N THR A 482 -5.62 -2.84 5.74
CA THR A 482 -6.83 -2.78 4.92
C THR A 482 -8.12 -2.53 5.71
N GLY A 483 -8.08 -2.62 7.05
CA GLY A 483 -9.25 -2.35 7.91
C GLY A 483 -9.55 -0.86 8.12
N TYR A 484 -8.64 0.06 7.77
CA TYR A 484 -8.79 1.50 7.98
C TYR A 484 -8.21 2.38 6.86
N PHE A 485 -8.03 1.79 5.69
CA PHE A 485 -7.78 2.46 4.42
C PHE A 485 -8.61 1.80 3.31
N ASP A 486 -8.98 2.58 2.31
CA ASP A 486 -9.58 2.05 1.08
C ASP A 486 -8.53 1.41 0.19
N SER A 487 -7.34 2.01 0.19
CA SER A 487 -6.17 1.61 -0.56
C SER A 487 -4.91 1.96 0.21
N VAL A 488 -3.82 1.30 -0.10
CA VAL A 488 -2.50 1.59 0.47
C VAL A 488 -1.45 1.57 -0.64
N MET A 489 -0.41 2.40 -0.51
CA MET A 489 0.76 2.35 -1.41
C MET A 489 1.53 1.07 -1.12
N ASP A 490 1.44 0.12 -2.04
CA ASP A 490 1.93 -1.22 -1.84
C ASP A 490 3.39 -1.38 -2.28
N TYR A 491 4.29 -1.00 -1.40
CA TYR A 491 5.72 -1.21 -1.60
C TYR A 491 6.14 -2.68 -1.43
N TYR A 492 5.30 -3.52 -0.79
CA TYR A 492 5.56 -4.95 -0.66
C TYR A 492 5.47 -5.65 -2.02
N TRP A 493 4.38 -5.43 -2.78
CA TRP A 493 4.23 -5.88 -4.16
C TRP A 493 5.43 -5.44 -5.03
N ARG A 494 5.78 -4.14 -4.95
CA ARG A 494 6.91 -3.59 -5.69
C ARG A 494 8.20 -4.34 -5.38
N LYS A 495 8.48 -4.64 -4.10
CA LYS A 495 9.64 -5.41 -3.68
C LYS A 495 9.63 -6.80 -4.30
N ILE A 496 8.51 -7.53 -4.25
CA ILE A 496 8.40 -8.88 -4.82
C ILE A 496 8.74 -8.87 -6.30
N VAL A 497 8.12 -7.96 -7.07
CA VAL A 497 8.32 -7.86 -8.51
C VAL A 497 9.76 -7.46 -8.87
N PHE A 498 10.34 -6.50 -8.13
CA PHE A 498 11.71 -6.04 -8.37
C PHE A 498 12.74 -7.11 -7.96
N SER A 499 12.54 -7.78 -6.83
CA SER A 499 13.43 -8.87 -6.40
C SER A 499 13.44 -10.04 -7.38
N LYS A 500 12.36 -10.28 -8.13
CA LYS A 500 12.34 -11.30 -9.18
C LYS A 500 13.01 -10.83 -10.48
N ILE A 501 12.70 -9.62 -10.94
CA ILE A 501 13.06 -9.16 -12.30
C ILE A 501 14.36 -8.36 -12.32
N ILE A 502 14.62 -7.55 -11.29
CA ILE A 502 15.78 -6.66 -11.23
C ILE A 502 16.93 -7.33 -10.50
N ASP A 503 16.67 -7.85 -9.29
CA ASP A 503 17.69 -8.43 -8.42
C ASP A 503 17.96 -9.90 -8.77
N GLU A 504 17.05 -10.56 -9.52
CA GLU A 504 17.09 -11.98 -9.89
C GLU A 504 17.27 -12.90 -8.68
N GLY A 505 16.81 -12.44 -7.50
CA GLY A 505 17.02 -13.07 -6.19
C GLY A 505 15.93 -14.05 -5.74
N LEU A 506 14.72 -14.03 -6.37
CA LEU A 506 13.62 -14.92 -6.02
C LEU A 506 13.50 -16.10 -7.00
N SER A 507 13.30 -17.30 -6.46
CA SER A 507 12.84 -18.44 -7.24
C SER A 507 11.43 -18.17 -7.81
N MET A 508 10.99 -18.93 -8.81
CA MET A 508 9.61 -18.81 -9.32
C MET A 508 8.59 -19.21 -8.25
N GLU A 509 8.90 -20.24 -7.46
CA GLU A 509 8.03 -20.69 -6.37
C GLU A 509 7.86 -19.60 -5.30
N ASP A 510 8.96 -18.95 -4.87
CA ASP A 510 8.90 -17.88 -3.87
C ASP A 510 8.19 -16.63 -4.44
N PHE A 511 8.46 -16.26 -5.69
CA PHE A 511 7.79 -15.14 -6.34
C PHE A 511 6.27 -15.31 -6.37
N ILE A 512 5.79 -16.46 -6.84
CA ILE A 512 4.35 -16.75 -6.88
C ILE A 512 3.82 -16.91 -5.45
N GLY A 513 4.58 -17.56 -4.56
CA GLY A 513 4.19 -17.77 -3.17
C GLY A 513 3.94 -16.47 -2.41
N GLU A 514 4.81 -15.46 -2.57
CA GLU A 514 4.63 -14.15 -1.93
C GLU A 514 3.42 -13.38 -2.49
N LEU A 515 3.20 -13.40 -3.81
CA LEU A 515 2.00 -12.82 -4.42
C LEU A 515 0.71 -13.54 -3.96
N ASN A 516 0.74 -14.87 -3.94
CA ASN A 516 -0.40 -15.68 -3.47
C ASN A 516 -0.73 -15.40 -2.01
N ARG A 517 0.27 -15.28 -1.15
CA ARG A 517 0.09 -14.93 0.26
C ARG A 517 -0.61 -13.58 0.39
N GLU A 518 -0.10 -12.57 -0.28
CA GLU A 518 -0.66 -11.22 -0.25
C GLU A 518 -2.13 -11.21 -0.66
N TYR A 519 -2.46 -11.74 -1.86
CA TYR A 519 -3.82 -11.70 -2.37
C TYR A 519 -4.80 -12.61 -1.63
N SER A 520 -4.32 -13.64 -0.94
CA SER A 520 -5.18 -14.55 -0.16
C SER A 520 -5.51 -14.02 1.24
N GLU A 521 -4.67 -13.16 1.81
CA GLU A 521 -4.87 -12.59 3.15
C GLU A 521 -5.66 -11.26 3.13
N ILE A 522 -6.05 -10.77 1.95
CA ILE A 522 -6.80 -9.53 1.72
C ILE A 522 -8.11 -9.87 0.99
N PRO A 523 -9.26 -9.24 1.33
CA PRO A 523 -10.48 -9.39 0.55
C PRO A 523 -10.25 -8.97 -0.91
N HIS A 524 -10.88 -9.65 -1.87
CA HIS A 524 -10.64 -9.40 -3.29
C HIS A 524 -10.83 -7.93 -3.68
N TYR A 525 -11.89 -7.28 -3.21
CA TYR A 525 -12.18 -5.87 -3.50
C TYR A 525 -11.12 -4.90 -2.91
N LYS A 526 -10.44 -5.27 -1.82
CA LYS A 526 -9.30 -4.51 -1.29
C LYS A 526 -8.03 -4.80 -2.10
N ALA A 527 -7.80 -6.04 -2.51
CA ALA A 527 -6.65 -6.41 -3.33
C ALA A 527 -6.61 -5.65 -4.67
N ILE A 528 -7.75 -5.52 -5.35
CA ILE A 528 -7.84 -4.72 -6.60
C ILE A 528 -7.77 -3.20 -6.37
N SER A 529 -7.84 -2.74 -5.12
CA SER A 529 -7.70 -1.32 -4.76
C SER A 529 -6.28 -0.93 -4.39
N LEU A 530 -5.36 -1.88 -4.13
CA LEU A 530 -3.99 -1.59 -3.73
C LEU A 530 -3.28 -0.72 -4.76
N TYR A 531 -2.69 0.39 -4.31
CA TYR A 531 -1.97 1.32 -5.17
C TYR A 531 -0.58 0.75 -5.50
N HIS A 532 -0.45 0.14 -6.67
CA HIS A 532 0.78 -0.41 -7.18
C HIS A 532 1.54 0.60 -8.03
N SER A 533 2.83 0.81 -7.73
CA SER A 533 3.69 1.71 -8.49
C SER A 533 5.08 1.12 -8.71
N LEU A 534 5.67 1.41 -9.87
CA LEU A 534 7.06 1.05 -10.17
C LEU A 534 8.04 2.11 -9.68
N GLY A 535 7.66 3.38 -9.76
CA GLY A 535 8.40 4.53 -9.25
C GLY A 535 7.49 5.48 -8.48
N THR A 536 8.08 6.25 -7.56
CA THR A 536 7.41 7.32 -6.80
C THR A 536 8.39 8.48 -6.57
N HIS A 537 7.90 9.54 -5.97
CA HIS A 537 8.77 10.66 -5.56
C HIS A 537 9.77 10.31 -4.43
N ASP A 538 9.66 9.11 -3.82
CA ASP A 538 10.54 8.64 -2.73
C ASP A 538 11.48 7.51 -3.17
N THR A 539 11.33 7.01 -4.40
CA THR A 539 12.13 5.89 -4.91
C THR A 539 12.86 6.29 -6.19
N PRO A 540 14.00 5.67 -6.52
CA PRO A 540 14.57 5.82 -7.86
C PRO A 540 13.56 5.45 -8.94
N ARG A 541 13.69 6.07 -10.11
CA ARG A 541 12.80 5.83 -11.26
C ARG A 541 12.98 4.43 -11.83
N VAL A 542 11.91 3.88 -12.40
CA VAL A 542 11.89 2.50 -12.92
C VAL A 542 12.96 2.27 -13.99
N MET A 543 13.20 3.22 -14.89
CA MET A 543 14.24 3.10 -15.91
C MET A 543 15.64 2.99 -15.30
N THR A 544 15.91 3.77 -14.24
CA THR A 544 17.18 3.71 -13.49
C THR A 544 17.36 2.36 -12.78
N TYR A 545 16.30 1.84 -12.14
CA TYR A 545 16.33 0.51 -11.53
C TYR A 545 16.58 -0.61 -12.56
N ALA A 546 15.97 -0.49 -13.74
CA ALA A 546 16.13 -1.44 -14.83
C ALA A 546 17.51 -1.35 -15.51
N GLY A 547 18.38 -0.42 -15.09
CA GLY A 547 19.70 -0.21 -15.71
C GLY A 547 19.62 0.27 -17.16
N GLY A 548 18.56 1.01 -17.53
CA GLY A 548 18.30 1.49 -18.89
C GLY A 548 17.70 0.44 -19.83
N ASP A 549 17.36 -0.76 -19.34
CA ASP A 549 16.81 -1.85 -20.16
C ASP A 549 15.31 -1.64 -20.43
N THR A 550 14.99 -1.20 -21.65
CA THR A 550 13.62 -0.98 -22.12
C THR A 550 12.76 -2.25 -22.06
N GLY A 551 13.35 -3.43 -22.31
CA GLY A 551 12.63 -4.72 -22.23
C GLY A 551 12.16 -5.01 -20.80
N LYS A 552 13.05 -4.85 -19.82
CA LYS A 552 12.69 -4.97 -18.39
C LYS A 552 11.59 -3.98 -18.00
N VAL A 553 11.71 -2.71 -18.40
CA VAL A 553 10.71 -1.68 -18.10
C VAL A 553 9.34 -2.02 -18.68
N LYS A 554 9.28 -2.47 -19.93
CA LYS A 554 8.02 -2.91 -20.58
C LYS A 554 7.40 -4.11 -19.85
N LEU A 555 8.21 -5.09 -19.44
CA LEU A 555 7.73 -6.23 -18.65
C LEU A 555 7.17 -5.78 -17.29
N LEU A 556 7.88 -4.90 -16.57
CA LEU A 556 7.44 -4.35 -15.29
C LEU A 556 6.08 -3.63 -15.42
N PHE A 557 5.90 -2.79 -16.45
CA PHE A 557 4.60 -2.17 -16.74
C PHE A 557 3.55 -3.22 -17.12
N THR A 558 3.91 -4.28 -17.85
CA THR A 558 2.96 -5.37 -18.15
C THR A 558 2.46 -6.01 -16.86
N LEU A 559 3.34 -6.33 -15.91
CA LEU A 559 2.93 -6.91 -14.62
C LEU A 559 2.11 -5.91 -13.78
N LEU A 560 2.45 -4.62 -13.81
CA LEU A 560 1.68 -3.57 -13.15
C LEU A 560 0.21 -3.53 -13.60
N PHE A 561 -0.06 -3.75 -14.89
CA PHE A 561 -1.40 -3.73 -15.47
C PHE A 561 -2.07 -5.12 -15.55
N THR A 562 -1.41 -6.18 -15.14
CA THR A 562 -1.97 -7.54 -15.25
C THR A 562 -2.11 -8.26 -13.92
N LEU A 563 -1.34 -7.93 -12.91
CA LEU A 563 -1.56 -8.37 -11.54
C LEU A 563 -2.72 -7.57 -10.90
N PRO A 564 -3.44 -8.14 -9.88
CA PRO A 564 -4.46 -7.37 -9.17
C PRO A 564 -3.89 -6.11 -8.53
N GLY A 565 -4.64 -5.02 -8.55
CA GLY A 565 -4.26 -3.73 -7.97
C GLY A 565 -4.70 -2.55 -8.83
N SER A 566 -4.51 -1.34 -8.32
CA SER A 566 -4.75 -0.07 -8.99
C SER A 566 -3.41 0.49 -9.48
N PRO A 567 -3.12 0.41 -10.79
CA PRO A 567 -1.82 0.80 -11.32
C PRO A 567 -1.59 2.30 -11.24
N ALA A 568 -0.39 2.70 -10.83
CA ALA A 568 0.02 4.08 -10.69
C ALA A 568 1.30 4.37 -11.46
N ILE A 569 1.30 5.48 -12.18
CA ILE A 569 2.41 5.95 -12.99
C ILE A 569 2.96 7.22 -12.35
N TYR A 570 4.21 7.21 -11.97
CA TYR A 570 4.91 8.43 -11.57
C TYR A 570 5.30 9.23 -12.79
N TYR A 571 5.02 10.55 -12.80
CA TYR A 571 5.26 11.40 -13.99
C TYR A 571 6.67 11.19 -14.54
N GLY A 572 6.77 11.00 -15.85
CA GLY A 572 8.02 10.78 -16.56
C GLY A 572 8.47 9.32 -16.63
N ASP A 573 7.95 8.41 -15.81
CA ASP A 573 8.27 6.98 -15.94
C ASP A 573 7.66 6.40 -17.24
N GLU A 574 6.52 6.93 -17.68
CA GLU A 574 5.87 6.56 -18.94
C GLU A 574 6.68 6.94 -20.19
N VAL A 575 7.58 7.89 -20.07
CA VAL A 575 8.47 8.32 -21.16
C VAL A 575 9.91 7.85 -20.97
N GLY A 576 10.16 7.01 -19.95
CA GLY A 576 11.47 6.42 -19.69
C GLY A 576 12.48 7.39 -19.06
N MET A 577 12.03 8.38 -18.28
CA MET A 577 12.94 9.26 -17.54
C MET A 577 13.75 8.47 -16.54
N GLU A 578 15.02 8.87 -16.38
CA GLU A 578 15.94 8.40 -15.36
C GLU A 578 16.02 9.33 -14.16
N GLY A 579 16.39 8.80 -12.99
CA GLY A 579 16.68 9.53 -11.77
C GLY A 579 16.98 8.56 -10.64
N GLY A 580 18.03 8.89 -9.87
CA GLY A 580 18.44 8.13 -8.68
C GLY A 580 17.52 8.35 -7.49
N GLY A 581 18.04 8.18 -6.27
CA GLY A 581 17.26 8.49 -5.06
C GLY A 581 17.01 9.99 -4.89
N ASP A 582 16.09 10.34 -3.95
CA ASP A 582 15.77 11.73 -3.61
C ASP A 582 17.03 12.60 -3.40
N PRO A 583 17.08 13.78 -4.02
CA PRO A 583 16.07 14.45 -4.84
C PRO A 583 16.16 14.16 -6.35
N ASP A 584 17.05 13.29 -6.81
CA ASP A 584 17.35 13.09 -8.23
C ASP A 584 16.17 12.46 -9.00
N ASN A 585 15.35 11.64 -8.34
CA ASN A 585 14.10 11.09 -8.90
C ASN A 585 13.03 12.15 -9.19
N ARG A 586 13.17 13.38 -8.63
CA ARG A 586 12.25 14.52 -8.78
C ARG A 586 12.74 15.51 -9.82
N ARG A 587 13.45 15.06 -10.87
CA ARG A 587 13.88 15.90 -12.00
C ARG A 587 12.67 16.52 -12.72
N PRO A 588 12.82 17.70 -13.35
CA PRO A 588 11.76 18.27 -14.19
C PRO A 588 11.32 17.32 -15.28
N MET A 589 10.00 17.31 -15.56
CA MET A 589 9.44 16.54 -16.67
C MET A 589 10.05 17.01 -18.00
N THR A 590 10.48 16.08 -18.82
CA THR A 590 10.98 16.36 -20.17
C THR A 590 9.81 16.44 -21.14
N TRP A 591 9.50 17.64 -21.62
CA TRP A 591 8.40 17.89 -22.57
C TRP A 591 8.83 17.88 -24.03
N ASP A 592 10.10 17.68 -24.30
CA ASP A 592 10.60 17.43 -25.66
C ASP A 592 10.41 15.94 -26.00
N GLU A 593 9.42 15.67 -26.84
CA GLU A 593 9.08 14.30 -27.26
C GLU A 593 10.24 13.58 -27.97
N ALA A 594 11.21 14.33 -28.55
CA ALA A 594 12.39 13.75 -29.16
C ALA A 594 13.32 13.07 -28.11
N ALA A 595 13.20 13.45 -26.87
CA ALA A 595 13.95 12.84 -25.74
C ALA A 595 13.19 11.66 -25.09
N TRP A 596 11.97 11.36 -25.51
CA TRP A 596 11.17 10.28 -24.92
C TRP A 596 11.60 8.90 -25.42
N ASN A 597 11.57 7.92 -24.54
CA ASN A 597 11.59 6.52 -24.95
C ASN A 597 10.21 6.13 -25.49
N MET A 598 10.02 6.29 -26.81
CA MET A 598 8.74 6.06 -27.47
C MET A 598 8.27 4.61 -27.37
N GLU A 599 9.17 3.62 -27.22
CA GLU A 599 8.78 2.23 -27.01
C GLU A 599 8.08 2.06 -25.66
N VAL A 600 8.62 2.67 -24.60
CA VAL A 600 8.00 2.65 -23.26
C VAL A 600 6.68 3.42 -23.30
N TYR A 601 6.66 4.63 -23.88
CA TYR A 601 5.45 5.45 -23.94
C TYR A 601 4.28 4.74 -24.64
N MET A 602 4.53 4.20 -25.82
CA MET A 602 3.51 3.48 -26.58
C MET A 602 3.06 2.21 -25.87
N HIS A 603 3.99 1.51 -25.19
CA HIS A 603 3.66 0.33 -24.41
C HIS A 603 2.76 0.68 -23.22
N VAL A 604 3.13 1.67 -22.39
CA VAL A 604 2.33 2.12 -21.24
C VAL A 604 0.92 2.53 -21.70
N LYS A 605 0.82 3.33 -22.76
CA LYS A 605 -0.47 3.75 -23.31
C LYS A 605 -1.31 2.56 -23.80
N LYS A 606 -0.68 1.56 -24.45
CA LYS A 606 -1.36 0.34 -24.88
C LYS A 606 -1.85 -0.46 -23.67
N MET A 607 -1.03 -0.62 -22.64
CA MET A 607 -1.40 -1.36 -21.43
C MET A 607 -2.56 -0.69 -20.68
N ILE A 608 -2.56 0.63 -20.54
CA ILE A 608 -3.71 1.36 -19.95
C ILE A 608 -4.98 1.09 -20.75
N SER A 609 -4.90 1.17 -22.09
CA SER A 609 -6.04 0.92 -22.97
C SER A 609 -6.60 -0.49 -22.80
N LEU A 610 -5.72 -1.51 -22.73
CA LEU A 610 -6.12 -2.90 -22.52
C LEU A 610 -6.73 -3.11 -21.13
N TYR A 611 -6.10 -2.56 -20.09
CA TYR A 611 -6.58 -2.64 -18.73
C TYR A 611 -8.00 -2.07 -18.58
N LYS A 612 -8.28 -0.95 -19.23
CA LYS A 612 -9.62 -0.33 -19.23
C LYS A 612 -10.64 -1.07 -20.11
N ALA A 613 -10.20 -1.72 -21.17
CA ALA A 613 -11.08 -2.45 -22.09
C ALA A 613 -11.47 -3.85 -21.60
N TRP A 614 -10.70 -4.42 -20.66
CA TRP A 614 -10.89 -5.76 -20.14
C TRP A 614 -11.17 -5.71 -18.64
N ALA A 615 -12.44 -5.94 -18.28
CA ALA A 615 -12.88 -5.93 -16.86
C ALA A 615 -12.14 -7.01 -16.04
N SER A 616 -11.75 -8.11 -16.67
CA SER A 616 -10.93 -9.17 -16.06
C SER A 616 -9.57 -8.67 -15.60
N LEU A 617 -8.92 -7.76 -16.31
CA LEU A 617 -7.67 -7.14 -15.88
C LEU A 617 -7.88 -6.16 -14.72
N ARG A 618 -8.96 -5.39 -14.78
CA ARG A 618 -9.27 -4.33 -13.81
C ARG A 618 -9.83 -4.89 -12.50
N LEU A 619 -10.85 -5.73 -12.57
CA LEU A 619 -11.65 -6.17 -11.42
C LEU A 619 -11.58 -7.69 -11.20
N GLY A 620 -11.00 -8.43 -12.13
CA GLY A 620 -11.07 -9.89 -12.17
C GLY A 620 -10.29 -10.58 -11.05
N PHE A 621 -10.71 -11.81 -10.78
CA PHE A 621 -9.97 -12.74 -9.94
C PHE A 621 -8.61 -13.09 -10.55
N TYR A 622 -7.77 -13.71 -9.77
CA TYR A 622 -6.37 -13.96 -10.07
C TYR A 622 -5.94 -15.38 -9.72
N SER A 623 -5.10 -15.94 -10.56
CA SER A 623 -4.25 -17.07 -10.20
C SER A 623 -2.93 -16.98 -10.97
N ALA A 624 -1.85 -17.50 -10.40
CA ALA A 624 -0.55 -17.61 -11.07
C ALA A 624 0.05 -19.00 -10.91
N THR A 625 0.78 -19.42 -11.95
CA THR A 625 1.49 -20.72 -11.98
C THR A 625 2.81 -20.53 -12.73
N GLY A 626 3.90 -21.07 -12.19
CA GLY A 626 5.16 -21.18 -12.92
C GLY A 626 5.04 -22.28 -14.00
N ILE A 627 5.35 -21.95 -15.24
CA ILE A 627 5.49 -22.93 -16.31
C ILE A 627 6.87 -23.57 -16.24
N ASP A 628 7.88 -22.76 -16.03
CA ASP A 628 9.26 -23.13 -15.71
C ASP A 628 9.85 -22.13 -14.71
N ASP A 629 11.18 -22.16 -14.51
CA ASP A 629 11.87 -21.27 -13.55
C ASP A 629 11.81 -19.79 -13.95
N ASP A 630 11.52 -19.48 -15.22
CA ASP A 630 11.57 -18.15 -15.78
C ASP A 630 10.25 -17.65 -16.35
N VAL A 631 9.29 -18.55 -16.66
CA VAL A 631 8.02 -18.18 -17.29
C VAL A 631 6.86 -18.37 -16.34
N VAL A 632 6.15 -17.27 -16.06
CA VAL A 632 4.92 -17.28 -15.28
C VAL A 632 3.70 -17.19 -16.19
N LEU A 633 2.68 -17.99 -15.86
CA LEU A 633 1.32 -17.86 -16.36
C LEU A 633 0.45 -17.20 -15.31
N ILE A 634 -0.12 -16.04 -15.64
CA ILE A 634 -1.11 -15.33 -14.82
C ILE A 634 -2.46 -15.43 -15.50
N LYS A 635 -3.48 -15.88 -14.78
CA LYS A 635 -4.87 -15.87 -15.23
C LYS A 635 -5.63 -14.77 -14.51
N ARG A 636 -6.34 -13.93 -15.26
CA ARG A 636 -7.32 -12.97 -14.76
C ARG A 636 -8.68 -13.28 -15.36
N TRP A 637 -9.72 -13.31 -14.54
CA TRP A 637 -11.06 -13.60 -15.04
C TRP A 637 -12.14 -12.91 -14.21
N ILE A 638 -13.22 -12.59 -14.89
CA ILE A 638 -14.50 -12.20 -14.31
C ILE A 638 -15.58 -12.76 -15.24
N LYS A 639 -16.83 -12.79 -14.79
CA LYS A 639 -17.94 -13.39 -15.58
C LYS A 639 -17.89 -13.00 -17.07
N GLY A 640 -17.79 -14.01 -17.93
CA GLY A 640 -17.78 -13.87 -19.38
C GLY A 640 -16.45 -13.41 -20.00
N GLU A 641 -15.39 -13.24 -19.23
CA GLU A 641 -14.12 -12.72 -19.72
C GLU A 641 -12.92 -13.35 -19.05
N GLU A 642 -11.93 -13.79 -19.83
CA GLU A 642 -10.66 -14.34 -19.32
C GLU A 642 -9.48 -13.76 -20.09
N VAL A 643 -8.40 -13.44 -19.38
CA VAL A 643 -7.10 -13.07 -19.93
C VAL A 643 -6.02 -13.93 -19.30
N TYR A 644 -5.19 -14.53 -20.15
CA TYR A 644 -4.02 -15.29 -19.78
C TYR A 644 -2.76 -14.52 -20.16
N VAL A 645 -1.91 -14.25 -19.21
CA VAL A 645 -0.65 -13.51 -19.39
C VAL A 645 0.49 -14.50 -19.24
N LEU A 646 1.23 -14.71 -20.31
CA LEU A 646 2.48 -15.46 -20.32
C LEU A 646 3.61 -14.45 -20.28
N ALA A 647 4.46 -14.50 -19.27
CA ALA A 647 5.56 -13.56 -19.11
C ALA A 647 6.89 -14.30 -18.86
N ASN A 648 7.87 -14.03 -19.70
CA ASN A 648 9.25 -14.48 -19.53
C ASN A 648 9.98 -13.44 -18.65
N LEU A 649 10.34 -13.82 -17.43
CA LEU A 649 10.97 -12.95 -16.43
C LEU A 649 12.50 -12.93 -16.55
N SER A 650 13.07 -13.60 -17.58
CA SER A 650 14.51 -13.69 -17.80
C SER A 650 14.97 -13.03 -19.12
N ARG A 651 16.27 -12.82 -19.24
CA ARG A 651 16.88 -12.23 -20.45
C ARG A 651 16.88 -13.19 -21.64
N GLY A 652 16.86 -14.50 -21.41
CA GLY A 652 16.94 -15.52 -22.46
C GLY A 652 15.59 -15.72 -23.16
N GLU A 653 15.58 -16.09 -24.44
CA GLU A 653 14.38 -16.53 -25.12
C GLU A 653 13.87 -17.85 -24.54
N LYS A 654 12.56 -17.98 -24.39
CA LYS A 654 11.88 -19.17 -23.88
C LYS A 654 10.81 -19.67 -24.85
N THR A 655 10.72 -20.96 -25.03
CA THR A 655 9.66 -21.61 -25.79
C THR A 655 8.92 -22.59 -24.90
N VAL A 656 7.65 -22.30 -24.63
CA VAL A 656 6.83 -23.00 -23.64
C VAL A 656 5.49 -23.46 -24.22
N GLU A 657 4.93 -24.52 -23.66
CA GLU A 657 3.52 -24.85 -23.81
C GLU A 657 2.73 -23.96 -22.86
N PRO A 658 1.73 -23.20 -23.34
CA PRO A 658 1.11 -22.14 -22.51
C PRO A 658 0.30 -22.65 -21.32
N GLY A 659 -0.06 -23.94 -21.24
CA GLY A 659 -0.78 -24.50 -20.10
C GLY A 659 -2.20 -23.98 -19.88
N ILE A 660 -2.81 -23.38 -20.93
CA ILE A 660 -4.18 -22.83 -20.91
C ILE A 660 -5.15 -23.73 -21.68
N PRO A 661 -6.47 -23.61 -21.45
CA PRO A 661 -7.46 -24.43 -22.17
C PRO A 661 -7.35 -24.31 -23.68
N GLU A 662 -7.59 -25.40 -24.38
CA GLU A 662 -7.63 -25.42 -25.85
C GLU A 662 -8.68 -24.45 -26.39
N GLY A 663 -8.31 -23.69 -27.44
CA GLY A 663 -9.22 -22.73 -28.06
C GLY A 663 -8.54 -21.67 -28.88
N VAL A 664 -9.35 -20.78 -29.43
CA VAL A 664 -8.89 -19.58 -30.12
C VAL A 664 -8.92 -18.38 -29.16
N TYR A 665 -7.82 -17.68 -29.10
CA TYR A 665 -7.61 -16.49 -28.30
C TYR A 665 -7.22 -15.31 -29.19
N VAL A 666 -7.39 -14.10 -28.69
CA VAL A 666 -6.82 -12.92 -29.31
C VAL A 666 -5.59 -12.50 -28.50
N ASP A 667 -4.44 -12.38 -29.13
CA ASP A 667 -3.30 -11.69 -28.50
C ASP A 667 -3.62 -10.19 -28.44
N LEU A 668 -3.87 -9.70 -27.23
CA LEU A 668 -4.38 -8.34 -27.00
C LEU A 668 -3.38 -7.26 -27.39
N VAL A 669 -2.09 -7.60 -27.45
CA VAL A 669 -1.04 -6.65 -27.82
C VAL A 669 -0.94 -6.50 -29.32
N SER A 670 -0.88 -7.62 -30.07
CA SER A 670 -0.79 -7.60 -31.53
C SER A 670 -2.15 -7.49 -32.22
N GLY A 671 -3.22 -7.96 -31.57
CA GLY A 671 -4.57 -8.08 -32.17
C GLY A 671 -4.76 -9.34 -33.02
N GLU A 672 -3.79 -10.23 -33.06
CA GLU A 672 -3.83 -11.45 -33.87
C GLU A 672 -4.59 -12.58 -33.13
N GLU A 673 -5.28 -13.42 -33.93
CA GLU A 673 -5.85 -14.67 -33.39
C GLU A 673 -4.74 -15.71 -33.20
N VAL A 674 -4.74 -16.35 -32.04
CA VAL A 674 -3.81 -17.40 -31.65
C VAL A 674 -4.60 -18.65 -31.27
N TYR A 675 -4.42 -19.74 -31.99
CA TYR A 675 -4.94 -21.05 -31.58
C TYR A 675 -3.97 -21.67 -30.58
N VAL A 676 -4.52 -22.13 -29.46
CA VAL A 676 -3.79 -22.89 -28.43
C VAL A 676 -4.43 -24.27 -28.31
N GLY A 677 -3.64 -25.33 -28.38
CA GLY A 677 -4.08 -26.72 -28.27
C GLY A 677 -3.11 -27.68 -28.95
N GLY A 678 -3.24 -28.97 -28.70
CA GLY A 678 -2.49 -30.01 -29.40
C GLY A 678 -0.96 -29.93 -29.33
N GLY A 679 -0.36 -29.41 -28.22
CA GLY A 679 1.09 -29.28 -28.07
C GLY A 679 1.68 -28.05 -28.76
N VAL A 680 0.86 -27.03 -29.04
CA VAL A 680 1.31 -25.74 -29.54
C VAL A 680 2.26 -25.08 -28.54
N LYS A 681 3.43 -24.66 -29.00
CA LYS A 681 4.42 -23.94 -28.22
C LYS A 681 4.45 -22.46 -28.63
N LEU A 682 4.59 -21.59 -27.64
CA LEU A 682 4.76 -20.15 -27.85
C LEU A 682 6.19 -19.74 -27.48
N THR A 683 6.80 -18.94 -28.35
CA THR A 683 8.14 -18.38 -28.08
C THR A 683 7.99 -16.97 -27.54
N LEU A 684 8.69 -16.70 -26.43
CA LEU A 684 8.79 -15.44 -25.75
C LEU A 684 10.23 -14.98 -25.77
N GLY A 685 10.53 -13.85 -26.38
CA GLY A 685 11.86 -13.24 -26.31
C GLY A 685 12.25 -12.91 -24.86
N GLY A 686 13.50 -12.47 -24.66
CA GLY A 686 13.94 -12.02 -23.32
C GLY A 686 13.06 -10.87 -22.82
N TYR A 687 12.55 -11.01 -21.58
CA TYR A 687 11.55 -10.12 -20.97
C TYR A 687 10.26 -9.95 -21.81
N GLY A 688 10.00 -10.92 -22.69
CA GLY A 688 8.84 -10.94 -23.57
C GLY A 688 7.58 -11.47 -22.90
N PHE A 689 6.43 -11.11 -23.42
CA PHE A 689 5.12 -11.49 -22.88
C PHE A 689 4.07 -11.64 -23.98
N ARG A 690 3.00 -12.37 -23.65
CA ARG A 690 1.77 -12.49 -24.45
C ARG A 690 0.55 -12.30 -23.55
N LEU A 691 -0.44 -11.57 -24.03
CA LEU A 691 -1.73 -11.40 -23.37
C LEU A 691 -2.81 -12.06 -24.23
N LEU A 692 -3.24 -13.25 -23.86
CA LEU A 692 -4.21 -14.03 -24.61
C LEU A 692 -5.61 -13.89 -24.00
N GLY A 693 -6.45 -13.10 -24.63
CA GLY A 693 -7.80 -12.81 -24.15
C GLY A 693 -8.87 -13.61 -24.91
N ARG A 694 -9.93 -14.00 -24.17
CA ARG A 694 -11.17 -14.48 -24.78
C ARG A 694 -12.39 -13.98 -24.02
N ARG A 695 -13.49 -13.76 -24.77
CA ARG A 695 -14.80 -13.46 -24.20
C ARG A 695 -15.67 -14.69 -24.38
N CYS A 696 -16.10 -15.27 -23.28
CA CYS A 696 -17.01 -16.41 -23.29
C CYS A 696 -18.42 -15.87 -23.56
N LYS A 697 -19.13 -16.47 -24.53
CA LYS A 697 -20.57 -16.21 -24.66
C LYS A 697 -21.23 -16.76 -23.40
N GLY A 698 -21.84 -15.88 -22.59
CA GLY A 698 -22.58 -16.21 -21.37
C GLY A 698 -23.78 -17.09 -21.63
#